data_614c8e91acb4d498691014506d235b90
#
_entry.id   614c8e91acb4d498691014506d235b90
#
_cell.length_a   1.000
_cell.length_b   1.000
_cell.length_c   1.000
_cell.angle_alpha   90.00
_cell.angle_beta   90.00
_cell.angle_gamma   90.00
#
_symmetry.space_group_name_H-M   'P 1'
#
loop_
_entity.id
_entity.type
_entity.pdbx_description
1 polymer ?
#
loop_
_entity_poly.entity_id
_entity_poly.type
_entity_poly.pdbx_seq_one_letter_code
_entity_poly.pdbx_strand_id
1 'polypeptide(L)'
;MKKILTFFTILLFFSCANEAPVSGELTDFLPQDPAVIVQMKNPDLFFSNIQNNDFLKLNSENELYIKIKEGLEILKYFPHQKEALLVLDPKAEQSLDFLFISRDNLKPKNLDSIPNRQVETMNFDDLEVQKYVLEGKTAFSTHIDSISLLSNSLPLLKETARGNSALSKDLQVAFKAASPKKTSVFLNSDKATPFLKKLFLTPFSNFTKWTVVDTDISQNDIRLNGITIASDSLPRLINVFQGVGTSKNTLANITPVTSSGFNSVSFQDFKKLNENLLFLRGKETETTFTEEISLLTAASEAGSIHLAEGLVFAIRSAEAENGLQTLNYEPEQTEEFRGLPIYKFPHSNSFSEILQLLLNPKDLHFLTFLDSYILFSESSEALKEVIAAVQDDLVLSNTEAYKTSSENLSSEASLLIIRNNQAEGTNETEQLDYTNYPITAVQYIYQDNFAHLHSVVAKSAALKTDKPTSQAASVALAAALNSPPVFFKNHRSNGMDIVAQDVQNTLYLISPEGKIYWKKDLGSPILGEVQTVDILKNGRYQLAFATQNEVHVIDRDGNPVKPFPLKFRDKITQSLSVFDYDKKRDYRFMVTQGRDVYMYDRKGKGVKGFNFSKASSEIIQPPKHIRIGRKDYIVIPETSGKLNILSRTGKIRVPVKEDLNFSENAWYEYNGNFVSTNTSGQIIKISENGNVKKEDLGLAENTRITATEKTLVTLSENELSIKGNAVTLDFGLYDHPQIFFLNNKIYVSVTDLQAKKVYLFDSNARLIDGFPVYGNSLTDLSNADEDAALELVVQDEENGILVYEVN
;
A
#
# COMPACT_ATOMS: atom_id res chain seq x y z
N MET A 1 99.52 -17.44 14.34
CA MET A 1 100.29 -16.38 13.73
C MET A 1 99.45 -15.14 13.57
N LYS A 2 99.96 -14.01 14.11
CA LYS A 2 99.61 -12.61 13.94
C LYS A 2 98.10 -12.24 14.27
N LYS A 3 97.80 -11.66 15.49
CA LYS A 3 97.97 -10.33 15.96
C LYS A 3 97.63 -9.21 14.93
N ILE A 4 96.54 -8.47 15.28
CA ILE A 4 96.59 -7.02 15.32
C ILE A 4 95.40 -6.52 16.17
N LEU A 5 95.80 -5.85 17.20
CA LEU A 5 95.20 -4.97 18.13
C LEU A 5 94.86 -3.66 17.42
N THR A 6 93.64 -3.14 17.57
CA THR A 6 93.32 -1.79 17.23
C THR A 6 92.34 -1.15 18.21
N PHE A 7 92.82 -0.35 18.97
CA PHE A 7 92.54 0.84 19.71
C PHE A 7 91.06 1.33 19.66
N PHE A 8 90.53 1.36 20.87
CA PHE A 8 89.18 1.91 21.23
C PHE A 8 89.39 3.44 21.44
N THR A 9 88.79 4.25 20.60
CA THR A 9 88.65 5.72 20.85
C THR A 9 87.14 5.97 21.12
N ILE A 10 86.83 6.23 22.40
CA ILE A 10 85.54 6.71 22.80
C ILE A 10 85.44 8.19 22.42
N LEU A 11 84.57 8.50 21.47
CA LEU A 11 84.04 9.83 21.21
C LEU A 11 82.62 9.92 21.72
N LEU A 12 82.45 10.54 22.87
CA LEU A 12 81.12 10.97 23.35
C LEU A 12 80.65 12.15 22.45
N PHE A 13 79.77 11.76 21.51
CA PHE A 13 78.88 12.74 20.89
C PHE A 13 77.60 12.82 21.75
N PHE A 14 77.52 13.94 22.49
CA PHE A 14 76.23 14.42 22.94
C PHE A 14 75.40 14.78 21.67
N SER A 15 74.61 13.85 21.16
CA SER A 15 73.53 14.13 20.22
C SER A 15 72.33 14.55 21.03
N CYS A 16 72.03 15.85 21.03
CA CYS A 16 70.66 16.23 21.31
C CYS A 16 69.80 15.59 20.23
N ALA A 17 69.13 14.50 20.57
CA ALA A 17 68.08 14.01 19.77
C ALA A 17 66.97 15.07 19.82
N ASN A 18 66.94 15.90 18.77
CA ASN A 18 65.64 16.48 18.40
C ASN A 18 64.70 15.31 18.16
N GLU A 19 63.83 15.01 19.09
CA GLU A 19 62.68 14.15 18.83
C GLU A 19 61.98 14.79 17.63
N ALA A 20 62.01 14.10 16.50
CA ALA A 20 61.15 14.45 15.37
C ALA A 20 59.72 14.48 15.90
N PRO A 21 58.95 15.51 15.63
CA PRO A 21 57.61 15.59 16.10
C PRO A 21 56.85 14.31 15.66
N VAL A 22 56.38 13.56 16.61
CA VAL A 22 55.50 12.41 16.33
C VAL A 22 54.28 13.00 15.62
N SER A 23 54.16 12.79 14.32
CA SER A 23 52.97 13.21 13.55
C SER A 23 51.81 12.37 14.06
N GLY A 24 51.11 12.85 15.08
CA GLY A 24 49.96 12.22 15.67
C GLY A 24 48.87 11.93 14.62
N GLU A 25 48.13 10.86 14.79
CA GLU A 25 46.96 10.63 13.99
C GLU A 25 45.77 11.46 14.55
N LEU A 26 44.79 11.80 13.71
CA LEU A 26 43.57 12.51 14.15
C LEU A 26 42.85 11.75 15.26
N THR A 27 42.90 10.43 15.21
CA THR A 27 42.30 9.52 16.19
C THR A 27 42.92 9.60 17.59
N ASP A 28 44.15 10.09 17.74
CA ASP A 28 44.81 10.21 19.05
C ASP A 28 44.13 11.26 19.96
N PHE A 29 43.34 12.16 19.34
CA PHE A 29 42.62 13.24 19.99
C PHE A 29 41.13 12.99 20.18
N LEU A 30 40.68 11.74 19.96
CA LEU A 30 39.27 11.37 20.23
C LEU A 30 39.02 11.27 21.75
N PRO A 31 37.82 11.61 22.24
CA PRO A 31 37.44 11.30 23.61
C PRO A 31 37.35 9.78 23.81
N GLN A 32 37.46 9.32 25.05
CA GLN A 32 37.60 7.90 25.39
C GLN A 32 36.39 7.06 24.90
N ASP A 33 35.20 7.59 24.93
CA ASP A 33 33.94 6.86 24.59
C ASP A 33 32.93 7.81 23.91
N PRO A 34 33.21 8.25 22.64
CA PRO A 34 32.36 9.20 21.93
C PRO A 34 31.01 8.61 21.55
N ALA A 35 29.98 9.46 21.45
CA ALA A 35 28.64 9.05 21.00
C ALA A 35 28.56 8.88 19.48
N VAL A 36 29.05 9.89 18.74
CA VAL A 36 29.07 9.89 17.27
C VAL A 36 30.39 10.46 16.79
N ILE A 37 31.01 9.81 15.78
CA ILE A 37 32.16 10.34 15.07
C ILE A 37 31.81 10.39 13.58
N VAL A 38 32.09 11.53 12.95
CA VAL A 38 32.00 11.69 11.48
C VAL A 38 33.41 11.86 10.95
N GLN A 39 33.93 10.85 10.25
CA GLN A 39 35.22 10.93 9.56
C GLN A 39 35.01 11.45 8.14
N MET A 40 35.45 12.66 7.88
CA MET A 40 35.29 13.33 6.59
C MET A 40 36.63 13.39 5.84
N LYS A 41 36.71 12.67 4.70
CA LYS A 41 37.86 12.74 3.80
C LYS A 41 37.90 14.05 3.01
N ASN A 42 36.71 14.60 2.72
CA ASN A 42 36.52 15.90 2.10
C ASN A 42 35.31 16.59 2.77
N PRO A 43 35.52 17.37 3.83
CA PRO A 43 34.43 18.04 4.55
C PRO A 43 33.62 19.01 3.69
N ASP A 44 34.28 19.80 2.80
CA ASP A 44 33.56 20.73 1.91
C ASP A 44 32.52 19.99 1.02
N LEU A 45 32.91 18.85 0.45
CA LEU A 45 32.00 18.02 -0.36
C LEU A 45 30.88 17.43 0.49
N PHE A 46 31.18 16.95 1.69
CA PHE A 46 30.20 16.38 2.59
C PHE A 46 29.12 17.40 2.99
N PHE A 47 29.53 18.59 3.42
CA PHE A 47 28.60 19.67 3.78
C PHE A 47 27.81 20.17 2.56
N SER A 48 28.43 20.23 1.38
CA SER A 48 27.71 20.55 0.14
C SER A 48 26.64 19.51 -0.20
N ASN A 49 26.93 18.22 -0.08
CA ASN A 49 25.97 17.15 -0.33
C ASN A 49 24.78 17.21 0.64
N ILE A 50 25.05 17.45 1.95
CA ILE A 50 23.98 17.65 2.95
C ILE A 50 23.08 18.84 2.56
N GLN A 51 23.66 19.98 2.19
CA GLN A 51 22.91 21.17 1.81
C GLN A 51 22.10 20.99 0.53
N ASN A 52 22.54 20.13 -0.39
CA ASN A 52 21.88 19.89 -1.66
C ASN A 52 20.84 18.76 -1.64
N ASN A 53 20.86 17.92 -0.62
CA ASN A 53 19.94 16.78 -0.51
C ASN A 53 18.49 17.22 -0.25
N ASP A 54 17.53 16.73 -1.05
CA ASP A 54 16.14 17.15 -0.99
C ASP A 54 15.42 16.66 0.28
N PHE A 55 15.77 15.47 0.80
CA PHE A 55 15.18 14.95 2.04
C PHE A 55 15.60 15.78 3.26
N LEU A 56 16.88 16.18 3.34
CA LEU A 56 17.38 17.01 4.43
C LEU A 56 16.84 18.44 4.36
N LYS A 57 16.61 18.97 3.14
CA LYS A 57 15.91 20.27 2.95
C LYS A 57 14.48 20.21 3.42
N LEU A 58 13.75 19.14 3.05
CA LEU A 58 12.38 18.91 3.46
C LEU A 58 12.24 18.91 5.00
N ASN A 59 13.25 18.38 5.69
CA ASN A 59 13.30 18.27 7.15
C ASN A 59 14.07 19.42 7.84
N SER A 60 14.35 20.52 7.15
CA SER A 60 15.18 21.64 7.68
C SER A 60 14.57 22.34 8.91
N GLU A 61 13.24 22.26 9.06
CA GLU A 61 12.48 22.82 10.20
C GLU A 61 12.25 21.78 11.33
N ASN A 62 12.74 20.56 11.19
CA ASN A 62 12.65 19.55 12.24
C ASN A 62 13.54 19.93 13.43
N GLU A 63 13.02 19.79 14.64
CA GLU A 63 13.70 20.21 15.88
C GLU A 63 15.11 19.60 16.03
N LEU A 64 15.27 18.33 15.66
CA LEU A 64 16.55 17.65 15.71
C LEU A 64 17.55 18.24 14.71
N TYR A 65 17.11 18.50 13.48
CA TYR A 65 17.92 19.12 12.45
C TYR A 65 18.36 20.54 12.84
N ILE A 66 17.43 21.34 13.39
CA ILE A 66 17.70 22.69 13.91
C ILE A 66 18.76 22.64 15.01
N LYS A 67 18.64 21.75 16.00
CA LYS A 67 19.62 21.60 17.10
C LYS A 67 21.01 21.25 16.60
N ILE A 68 21.12 20.31 15.63
CA ILE A 68 22.44 19.97 15.03
C ILE A 68 23.00 21.19 14.30
N LYS A 69 22.20 21.82 13.45
CA LYS A 69 22.61 23.00 12.66
C LYS A 69 23.05 24.15 13.56
N GLU A 70 22.29 24.48 14.59
CA GLU A 70 22.64 25.55 15.54
C GLU A 70 23.90 25.22 16.33
N GLY A 71 24.05 23.95 16.78
CA GLY A 71 25.26 23.50 17.49
C GLY A 71 26.55 23.59 16.66
N LEU A 72 26.42 23.33 15.35
CA LEU A 72 27.55 23.32 14.43
C LEU A 72 27.73 24.63 13.64
N GLU A 73 26.83 25.59 13.78
CA GLU A 73 26.83 26.82 12.97
C GLU A 73 28.15 27.60 13.02
N ILE A 74 28.84 27.58 14.17
CA ILE A 74 30.12 28.29 14.37
C ILE A 74 31.19 27.74 13.44
N LEU A 75 31.12 26.48 12.98
CA LEU A 75 32.08 25.87 12.06
C LEU A 75 32.17 26.61 10.71
N LYS A 76 31.09 27.30 10.29
CA LYS A 76 31.08 28.08 9.03
C LYS A 76 32.20 29.12 8.93
N TYR A 77 32.73 29.59 10.08
CA TYR A 77 33.80 30.59 10.13
C TYR A 77 35.22 30.01 10.01
N PHE A 78 35.36 28.69 10.18
CA PHE A 78 36.65 28.00 10.20
C PHE A 78 36.93 27.28 8.87
N PRO A 79 38.19 27.07 8.48
CA PRO A 79 38.52 26.25 7.31
C PRO A 79 38.25 24.77 7.57
N HIS A 80 37.81 24.06 6.55
CA HIS A 80 37.46 22.61 6.62
C HIS A 80 37.77 21.90 5.29
N GLN A 81 38.97 22.15 4.73
CA GLN A 81 39.38 21.62 3.43
C GLN A 81 40.11 20.29 3.51
N LYS A 82 40.78 20.00 4.61
CA LYS A 82 41.52 18.75 4.82
C LYS A 82 40.70 17.75 5.56
N GLU A 83 41.14 16.48 5.52
CA GLU A 83 40.57 15.43 6.33
C GLU A 83 40.32 15.85 7.79
N ALA A 84 39.14 15.51 8.31
CA ALA A 84 38.74 15.90 9.64
C ALA A 84 37.88 14.80 10.31
N LEU A 85 37.91 14.81 11.65
CA LEU A 85 36.97 14.09 12.49
C LEU A 85 36.06 15.11 13.20
N LEU A 86 34.74 14.87 13.14
CA LEU A 86 33.77 15.63 13.92
C LEU A 86 33.13 14.67 14.93
N VAL A 87 33.36 14.94 16.20
CA VAL A 87 32.71 14.23 17.31
C VAL A 87 31.49 15.02 17.72
N LEU A 88 30.36 14.32 17.91
CA LEU A 88 29.10 14.85 18.44
C LEU A 88 28.80 14.15 19.76
N ASP A 89 28.59 14.91 20.82
CA ASP A 89 28.32 14.41 22.18
C ASP A 89 27.02 15.06 22.71
N PRO A 90 25.85 14.38 22.55
CA PRO A 90 24.59 14.89 23.05
C PRO A 90 24.55 14.87 24.56
N LYS A 91 24.16 15.98 25.18
CA LYS A 91 24.00 16.15 26.63
C LYS A 91 22.56 15.99 27.10
N ALA A 92 22.38 15.72 28.40
CA ALA A 92 21.08 15.44 29.00
C ALA A 92 20.06 16.59 28.88
N GLU A 93 20.50 17.84 28.74
CA GLU A 93 19.68 19.05 28.62
C GLU A 93 19.36 19.41 27.15
N GLN A 94 19.42 18.44 26.24
CA GLN A 94 19.19 18.64 24.79
C GLN A 94 20.22 19.57 24.11
N SER A 95 21.37 19.86 24.73
CA SER A 95 22.49 20.55 24.12
C SER A 95 23.42 19.57 23.42
N LEU A 96 24.15 20.06 22.41
CA LEU A 96 25.09 19.28 21.63
C LEU A 96 26.48 19.86 21.78
N ASP A 97 27.39 19.12 22.45
CA ASP A 97 28.79 19.43 22.42
C ASP A 97 29.42 18.83 21.15
N PHE A 98 30.36 19.53 20.53
CA PHE A 98 31.12 19.01 19.42
C PHE A 98 32.63 19.19 19.63
N LEU A 99 33.40 18.31 18.98
CA LEU A 99 34.85 18.45 18.83
C LEU A 99 35.19 18.21 17.36
N PHE A 100 35.81 19.23 16.72
CA PHE A 100 36.27 19.15 15.35
C PHE A 100 37.81 19.06 15.36
N ILE A 101 38.34 17.99 14.80
CA ILE A 101 39.77 17.66 14.78
C ILE A 101 40.21 17.69 13.32
N SER A 102 41.19 18.51 12.95
CA SER A 102 41.62 18.65 11.56
C SER A 102 43.12 18.98 11.45
N ARG A 103 43.65 18.68 10.27
CA ARG A 103 45.00 19.16 9.85
C ARG A 103 44.96 20.56 9.22
N ASP A 104 43.76 21.19 9.15
CA ASP A 104 43.66 22.61 8.80
C ASP A 104 44.06 23.50 9.97
N ASN A 105 44.58 24.70 9.67
CA ASN A 105 44.77 25.71 10.70
C ASN A 105 43.42 26.35 11.02
N LEU A 106 42.83 25.95 12.14
CA LEU A 106 41.48 26.36 12.56
C LEU A 106 41.47 27.77 13.15
N LYS A 107 41.89 28.76 12.34
CA LYS A 107 41.65 30.17 12.62
C LYS A 107 40.49 30.68 11.76
N PRO A 108 39.59 31.53 12.32
CA PRO A 108 38.44 32.02 11.57
C PRO A 108 38.89 32.77 10.30
N LYS A 109 38.20 32.46 9.16
CA LYS A 109 38.39 33.20 7.90
C LYS A 109 37.77 34.59 8.02
N ASN A 110 38.42 35.60 7.47
CA ASN A 110 37.92 36.98 7.43
C ASN A 110 37.43 37.52 8.80
N LEU A 111 38.15 37.21 9.87
CA LEU A 111 37.77 37.57 11.26
C LEU A 111 37.29 39.01 11.38
N ASP A 112 37.97 39.93 10.65
CA ASP A 112 37.69 41.37 10.69
C ASP A 112 36.30 41.74 10.12
N SER A 113 35.71 40.88 9.32
CA SER A 113 34.39 41.09 8.73
C SER A 113 33.22 40.52 9.57
N ILE A 114 33.52 39.82 10.69
CA ILE A 114 32.50 39.19 11.54
C ILE A 114 31.98 40.21 12.57
N PRO A 115 30.68 40.50 12.61
CA PRO A 115 30.09 41.39 13.62
C PRO A 115 30.20 40.82 15.03
N ASN A 116 30.28 41.69 16.07
CA ASN A 116 30.26 41.29 17.48
C ASN A 116 31.25 40.18 17.84
N ARG A 117 32.47 40.24 17.26
CA ARG A 117 33.50 39.26 17.54
C ARG A 117 34.32 39.62 18.79
N GLN A 118 34.70 38.59 19.53
CA GLN A 118 35.66 38.67 20.61
C GLN A 118 36.65 37.52 20.48
N VAL A 119 37.95 37.79 20.71
CA VAL A 119 39.00 36.77 20.71
C VAL A 119 39.80 36.95 21.99
N GLU A 120 39.99 35.89 22.72
CA GLU A 120 40.74 35.88 24.01
C GLU A 120 41.67 34.68 24.00
N THR A 121 42.94 34.92 24.39
CA THR A 121 43.93 33.86 24.58
C THR A 121 43.93 33.44 26.05
N MET A 122 43.75 32.16 26.30
CA MET A 122 43.71 31.53 27.61
C MET A 122 44.84 30.50 27.70
N ASN A 123 45.53 30.45 28.82
CA ASN A 123 46.59 29.47 29.08
C ASN A 123 46.19 28.54 30.22
N PHE A 124 46.25 27.23 29.95
CA PHE A 124 45.96 26.19 30.92
C PHE A 124 47.11 25.19 30.96
N ASP A 125 47.89 25.20 32.02
CA ASP A 125 49.13 24.45 32.11
C ASP A 125 50.04 24.77 30.88
N ASP A 126 50.38 23.79 30.07
CA ASP A 126 51.16 23.94 28.84
C ASP A 126 50.34 24.15 27.56
N LEU A 127 49.01 24.31 27.71
CA LEU A 127 48.08 24.41 26.59
C LEU A 127 47.60 25.85 26.35
N GLU A 128 47.93 26.42 25.21
CA GLU A 128 47.36 27.67 24.74
C GLU A 128 46.04 27.43 24.02
N VAL A 129 44.96 28.08 24.50
CA VAL A 129 43.59 27.96 23.95
C VAL A 129 43.12 29.34 23.51
N GLN A 130 42.69 29.43 22.27
CA GLN A 130 42.01 30.61 21.72
C GLN A 130 40.51 30.46 21.90
N LYS A 131 39.90 31.41 22.65
CA LYS A 131 38.45 31.51 22.78
C LYS A 131 37.92 32.50 21.76
N TYR A 132 36.96 32.07 20.96
CA TYR A 132 36.24 32.88 19.98
C TYR A 132 34.79 33.04 20.41
N VAL A 133 34.30 34.27 20.39
CA VAL A 133 32.89 34.58 20.46
C VAL A 133 32.51 35.25 19.16
N LEU A 134 31.73 34.55 18.30
CA LEU A 134 31.39 34.99 16.93
C LEU A 134 29.89 34.99 16.82
N GLU A 135 29.27 36.15 16.58
CA GLU A 135 27.81 36.31 16.51
C GLU A 135 27.06 35.69 17.71
N GLY A 136 27.63 35.82 18.91
CA GLY A 136 27.04 35.30 20.15
C GLY A 136 27.32 33.83 20.44
N LYS A 137 27.97 33.08 19.52
CA LYS A 137 28.36 31.68 19.70
C LYS A 137 29.81 31.58 20.14
N THR A 138 30.10 30.67 21.09
CA THR A 138 31.44 30.48 21.66
C THR A 138 32.07 29.19 21.14
N ALA A 139 33.33 29.27 20.75
CA ALA A 139 34.18 28.12 20.49
C ALA A 139 35.59 28.32 21.07
N PHE A 140 36.26 27.23 21.35
CA PHE A 140 37.61 27.14 21.89
C PHE A 140 38.46 26.36 20.89
N SER A 141 39.63 26.88 20.52
CA SER A 141 40.55 26.22 19.61
C SER A 141 41.94 26.13 20.22
N THR A 142 42.61 25.03 19.94
CA THR A 142 44.04 24.84 20.27
C THR A 142 44.72 24.17 19.09
N HIS A 143 46.04 24.32 19.02
CA HIS A 143 46.89 23.71 17.99
C HIS A 143 48.02 22.93 18.65
N ILE A 144 48.11 21.63 18.31
CA ILE A 144 49.09 20.72 18.87
C ILE A 144 49.81 20.06 17.69
N ASP A 145 51.11 20.34 17.56
CA ASP A 145 51.95 19.90 16.44
C ASP A 145 51.32 20.26 15.08
N SER A 146 50.78 19.29 14.33
CA SER A 146 50.18 19.50 13.01
C SER A 146 48.64 19.36 13.03
N ILE A 147 48.02 19.29 14.21
CA ILE A 147 46.58 19.04 14.39
C ILE A 147 45.95 20.19 15.16
N SER A 148 44.85 20.69 14.67
CA SER A 148 44.03 21.70 15.32
C SER A 148 42.73 21.06 15.87
N LEU A 149 42.40 21.48 17.08
CA LEU A 149 41.15 21.09 17.76
C LEU A 149 40.27 22.32 17.88
N LEU A 150 38.97 22.16 17.65
CA LEU A 150 37.94 23.19 17.85
C LEU A 150 36.69 22.57 18.52
N SER A 151 36.21 23.18 19.60
CA SER A 151 35.04 22.70 20.32
C SER A 151 34.21 23.88 20.86
N ASN A 152 32.88 23.68 21.01
CA ASN A 152 32.05 24.59 21.80
C ASN A 152 32.16 24.33 23.31
N SER A 153 32.82 23.24 23.71
CA SER A 153 32.98 22.80 25.10
C SER A 153 34.44 22.84 25.53
N LEU A 154 34.81 23.76 26.43
CA LEU A 154 36.14 23.83 26.97
C LEU A 154 36.56 22.57 27.74
N PRO A 155 35.70 21.93 28.56
CA PRO A 155 36.02 20.64 29.21
C PRO A 155 36.39 19.56 28.21
N LEU A 156 35.58 19.38 27.12
CA LEU A 156 35.82 18.39 26.08
C LEU A 156 37.16 18.67 25.35
N LEU A 157 37.45 19.95 25.01
CA LEU A 157 38.72 20.34 24.39
C LEU A 157 39.90 19.96 25.29
N LYS A 158 39.86 20.27 26.61
CA LYS A 158 40.94 19.98 27.56
C LYS A 158 41.18 18.48 27.74
N GLU A 159 40.12 17.70 27.80
CA GLU A 159 40.18 16.24 27.92
C GLU A 159 40.98 15.66 26.74
N THR A 160 40.66 16.11 25.54
CA THR A 160 41.18 15.53 24.28
C THR A 160 42.54 16.11 23.87
N ALA A 161 42.86 17.36 24.26
CA ALA A 161 44.10 18.02 23.90
C ALA A 161 45.39 17.34 24.43
N ARG A 162 45.30 16.45 25.41
CA ARG A 162 46.44 15.69 25.93
C ARG A 162 46.93 14.61 24.98
N GLY A 163 46.16 14.23 23.96
CA GLY A 163 46.46 13.13 23.06
C GLY A 163 46.48 11.76 23.79
N ASN A 164 46.93 10.75 23.08
CA ASN A 164 47.04 9.35 23.58
C ASN A 164 45.74 8.66 24.00
N SER A 165 44.64 8.90 23.32
CA SER A 165 43.39 8.16 23.49
C SER A 165 43.56 6.72 22.98
N ALA A 166 43.59 5.75 23.90
CA ALA A 166 43.58 4.35 23.53
C ALA A 166 42.15 3.95 23.07
N LEU A 167 41.96 3.86 21.77
CA LEU A 167 40.69 3.41 21.19
C LEU A 167 40.34 1.98 21.66
N SER A 168 39.07 1.74 21.98
CA SER A 168 38.57 0.38 22.24
C SER A 168 38.80 -0.55 21.03
N LYS A 169 38.97 -1.85 21.28
CA LYS A 169 39.17 -2.83 20.20
C LYS A 169 38.06 -2.75 19.14
N ASP A 170 36.80 -2.62 19.54
CA ASP A 170 35.65 -2.53 18.64
C ASP A 170 35.74 -1.27 17.76
N LEU A 171 36.13 -0.12 18.34
CA LEU A 171 36.31 1.12 17.59
C LEU A 171 37.49 1.06 16.60
N GLN A 172 38.57 0.35 16.97
CA GLN A 172 39.68 0.10 16.05
C GLN A 172 39.26 -0.76 14.86
N VAL A 173 38.40 -1.77 15.08
CA VAL A 173 37.80 -2.59 14.01
C VAL A 173 36.90 -1.73 13.13
N ALA A 174 36.08 -0.87 13.74
CA ALA A 174 35.21 0.07 13.01
C ALA A 174 36.02 1.00 12.09
N PHE A 175 37.12 1.61 12.58
CA PHE A 175 37.99 2.48 11.75
C PHE A 175 38.64 1.73 10.59
N LYS A 176 39.01 0.44 10.77
CA LYS A 176 39.55 -0.40 9.70
C LYS A 176 38.52 -0.75 8.64
N ALA A 177 37.24 -0.83 9.01
CA ALA A 177 36.15 -1.12 8.08
C ALA A 177 35.69 0.10 7.30
N ALA A 178 35.95 1.30 7.79
CA ALA A 178 35.56 2.56 7.15
C ALA A 178 36.25 2.75 5.79
N SER A 179 35.54 3.37 4.85
CA SER A 179 36.07 3.65 3.52
C SER A 179 37.26 4.64 3.56
N PRO A 180 38.33 4.36 2.83
CA PRO A 180 39.44 5.31 2.72
C PRO A 180 39.11 6.56 1.85
N LYS A 181 37.93 6.56 1.19
CA LYS A 181 37.56 7.60 0.21
C LYS A 181 36.25 8.33 0.54
N LYS A 182 35.35 7.71 1.27
CA LYS A 182 34.04 8.29 1.59
C LYS A 182 34.01 8.90 2.98
N THR A 183 32.99 9.66 3.29
CA THR A 183 32.70 10.07 4.66
C THR A 183 32.06 8.88 5.39
N SER A 184 32.56 8.57 6.58
CA SER A 184 32.09 7.47 7.41
C SER A 184 31.56 7.99 8.74
N VAL A 185 30.42 7.47 9.17
CA VAL A 185 29.79 7.83 10.46
C VAL A 185 29.88 6.62 11.38
N PHE A 186 30.45 6.84 12.58
CA PHE A 186 30.60 5.84 13.64
C PHE A 186 29.59 6.15 14.72
N LEU A 187 28.83 5.15 15.13
CA LEU A 187 27.70 5.27 16.03
C LEU A 187 27.89 4.37 17.25
N ASN A 188 27.91 4.95 18.43
CA ASN A 188 27.87 4.24 19.70
C ASN A 188 26.43 4.13 20.20
N SER A 189 25.81 2.96 20.03
CA SER A 189 24.40 2.76 20.36
C SER A 189 24.07 2.96 21.86
N ASP A 190 25.04 2.80 22.76
CA ASP A 190 24.83 2.98 24.20
C ASP A 190 24.69 4.44 24.58
N LYS A 191 25.37 5.34 23.86
CA LYS A 191 25.39 6.78 24.14
C LYS A 191 24.54 7.61 23.21
N ALA A 192 24.46 7.20 21.94
CA ALA A 192 23.74 7.93 20.91
C ALA A 192 22.24 7.57 20.84
N THR A 193 21.77 6.62 21.65
CA THR A 193 20.43 6.03 21.55
C THR A 193 19.26 7.04 21.55
N PRO A 194 19.18 8.14 22.35
CA PRO A 194 18.09 9.09 22.24
C PRO A 194 18.06 9.84 20.90
N PHE A 195 19.25 10.11 20.35
CA PHE A 195 19.46 10.84 19.11
C PHE A 195 19.26 9.95 17.89
N LEU A 196 19.72 8.69 17.96
CA LEU A 196 19.76 7.76 16.84
C LEU A 196 18.49 6.96 16.64
N LYS A 197 17.69 6.74 17.69
CA LYS A 197 16.36 6.14 17.52
C LYS A 197 15.49 6.91 16.55
N LYS A 198 15.70 8.23 16.41
CA LYS A 198 14.98 9.10 15.48
C LYS A 198 15.60 9.12 14.08
N LEU A 199 16.91 8.90 13.94
CA LEU A 199 17.64 8.95 12.66
C LEU A 199 17.84 7.59 12.00
N PHE A 200 18.05 6.56 12.81
CA PHE A 200 18.30 5.21 12.33
C PHE A 200 17.20 4.28 12.86
N LEU A 201 16.38 3.79 11.97
CA LEU A 201 15.20 2.95 12.17
C LEU A 201 15.46 1.62 12.88
N THR A 202 16.42 1.52 13.80
CA THR A 202 16.63 0.32 14.59
C THR A 202 15.62 0.28 15.76
N PRO A 203 14.57 -0.54 15.68
CA PRO A 203 13.57 -0.63 16.74
C PRO A 203 14.10 -1.36 17.99
N PHE A 204 15.33 -1.87 17.94
CA PHE A 204 15.87 -2.76 18.94
C PHE A 204 16.79 -2.02 19.93
N SER A 205 16.45 -2.10 21.20
CA SER A 205 17.38 -1.76 22.27
C SER A 205 18.47 -2.83 22.35
N ASN A 206 19.72 -2.43 22.65
CA ASN A 206 20.83 -3.35 22.85
C ASN A 206 21.20 -4.21 21.61
N PHE A 207 21.01 -3.67 20.38
CA PHE A 207 21.26 -4.41 19.14
C PHE A 207 22.77 -4.62 18.92
N THR A 208 23.56 -3.56 19.04
CA THR A 208 25.03 -3.55 18.88
C THR A 208 25.63 -2.45 19.72
N LYS A 209 26.97 -2.41 19.92
CA LYS A 209 27.66 -1.27 20.53
C LYS A 209 28.10 -0.27 19.48
N TRP A 210 28.82 -0.72 18.45
CA TRP A 210 29.38 0.12 17.39
C TRP A 210 28.82 -0.27 16.03
N THR A 211 28.39 0.75 15.30
CA THR A 211 28.09 0.67 13.89
C THR A 211 28.92 1.70 13.15
N VAL A 212 29.55 1.34 12.04
CA VAL A 212 30.18 2.27 11.10
C VAL A 212 29.52 2.16 9.75
N VAL A 213 29.17 3.30 9.18
CA VAL A 213 28.55 3.40 7.85
C VAL A 213 29.23 4.46 7.00
N ASP A 214 29.53 4.10 5.78
CA ASP A 214 29.95 5.03 4.75
C ASP A 214 28.71 5.70 4.15
N THR A 215 28.75 7.01 4.03
CA THR A 215 27.62 7.77 3.51
C THR A 215 27.76 8.00 2.01
N ASP A 216 26.65 7.82 1.30
CA ASP A 216 26.49 8.19 -0.10
C ASP A 216 25.24 9.07 -0.20
N ILE A 217 25.46 10.39 -0.21
CA ILE A 217 24.38 11.38 -0.18
C ILE A 217 24.36 12.07 -1.54
N SER A 218 23.32 11.78 -2.32
CA SER A 218 22.98 12.45 -3.58
C SER A 218 21.90 13.51 -3.36
N GLN A 219 21.45 14.17 -4.42
CA GLN A 219 20.33 15.09 -4.33
C GLN A 219 19.03 14.37 -3.88
N ASN A 220 18.78 13.17 -4.39
CA ASN A 220 17.51 12.45 -4.20
C ASN A 220 17.57 11.32 -3.16
N ASP A 221 18.77 10.85 -2.83
CA ASP A 221 18.95 9.63 -2.04
C ASP A 221 19.93 9.83 -0.90
N ILE A 222 19.71 9.08 0.17
CA ILE A 222 20.67 8.83 1.24
C ILE A 222 20.86 7.32 1.32
N ARG A 223 22.08 6.86 1.08
CA ARG A 223 22.46 5.44 1.19
C ARG A 223 23.59 5.30 2.20
N LEU A 224 23.42 4.36 3.11
CA LEU A 224 24.38 4.05 4.15
C LEU A 224 24.81 2.59 3.97
N ASN A 225 26.14 2.36 3.84
CA ASN A 225 26.70 1.02 3.67
C ASN A 225 27.85 0.84 4.65
N GLY A 226 27.82 -0.24 5.43
CA GLY A 226 28.86 -0.45 6.42
C GLY A 226 28.75 -1.73 7.19
N ILE A 227 29.20 -1.72 8.42
CA ILE A 227 29.13 -2.87 9.31
C ILE A 227 28.64 -2.49 10.71
N THR A 228 28.05 -3.48 11.34
CA THR A 228 27.69 -3.49 12.78
C THR A 228 28.51 -4.56 13.47
N ILE A 229 29.21 -4.19 14.55
CA ILE A 229 30.16 -5.06 15.22
C ILE A 229 29.43 -5.93 16.22
N ALA A 230 29.61 -7.25 16.11
CA ALA A 230 29.18 -8.24 17.08
C ALA A 230 30.31 -8.50 18.07
N SER A 231 30.13 -8.09 19.33
CA SER A 231 31.15 -8.26 20.36
C SER A 231 31.04 -9.62 21.03
N ASP A 232 32.19 -10.32 21.20
CA ASP A 232 32.22 -11.61 21.91
C ASP A 232 32.20 -11.43 23.44
N SER A 233 32.59 -10.25 23.93
CA SER A 233 32.76 -10.00 25.37
C SER A 233 31.45 -9.66 26.10
N LEU A 234 30.48 -9.08 25.39
CA LEU A 234 29.14 -8.74 25.89
C LEU A 234 28.13 -9.01 24.78
N PRO A 235 27.49 -10.20 24.76
CA PRO A 235 26.51 -10.55 23.72
C PRO A 235 25.40 -9.51 23.60
N ARG A 236 25.14 -9.09 22.36
CA ARG A 236 24.09 -8.15 21.97
C ARG A 236 23.08 -8.86 21.08
N LEU A 237 21.95 -8.23 20.79
CA LEU A 237 20.92 -8.87 19.99
C LEU A 237 21.42 -9.30 18.60
N ILE A 238 22.38 -8.59 17.99
CA ILE A 238 22.97 -8.97 16.70
C ILE A 238 23.66 -10.35 16.75
N ASN A 239 24.18 -10.79 17.91
CA ASN A 239 24.85 -12.07 18.06
C ASN A 239 23.90 -13.27 17.92
N VAL A 240 22.57 -13.07 17.98
CA VAL A 240 21.61 -14.18 17.78
C VAL A 240 21.71 -14.80 16.39
N PHE A 241 22.26 -14.08 15.41
CA PHE A 241 22.46 -14.57 14.05
C PHE A 241 23.76 -15.36 13.85
N GLN A 242 24.57 -15.52 14.88
CA GLN A 242 25.85 -16.25 14.79
C GLN A 242 25.64 -17.72 14.42
N GLY A 243 26.19 -18.13 13.27
CA GLY A 243 26.12 -19.49 12.77
C GLY A 243 24.75 -19.91 12.19
N VAL A 244 23.83 -18.98 12.03
CA VAL A 244 22.45 -19.25 11.59
C VAL A 244 22.33 -19.38 10.07
N GLY A 245 23.14 -18.66 9.30
CA GLY A 245 23.02 -18.55 7.85
C GLY A 245 21.80 -17.70 7.42
N THR A 246 21.78 -17.27 6.15
CA THR A 246 20.69 -16.47 5.58
C THR A 246 19.93 -17.23 4.51
N SER A 247 18.69 -16.84 4.28
CA SER A 247 17.83 -17.25 3.18
C SER A 247 17.24 -16.04 2.49
N LYS A 248 16.52 -16.25 1.38
CA LYS A 248 15.84 -15.17 0.66
C LYS A 248 14.74 -14.53 1.52
N ASN A 249 14.75 -13.20 1.60
CA ASN A 249 13.65 -12.45 2.18
C ASN A 249 12.59 -12.19 1.10
N THR A 250 11.39 -12.67 1.31
CA THR A 250 10.29 -12.63 0.33
C THR A 250 9.01 -12.03 0.89
N LEU A 251 9.02 -11.57 2.13
CA LEU A 251 7.82 -11.07 2.83
C LEU A 251 7.15 -9.88 2.11
N ALA A 252 7.91 -9.09 1.35
CA ALA A 252 7.36 -8.03 0.51
C ALA A 252 6.33 -8.51 -0.51
N ASN A 253 6.38 -9.80 -0.92
CA ASN A 253 5.45 -10.38 -1.89
C ASN A 253 4.04 -10.62 -1.33
N ILE A 254 3.89 -10.59 -0.01
CA ILE A 254 2.60 -10.75 0.67
C ILE A 254 2.26 -9.55 1.54
N THR A 255 3.10 -8.52 1.59
CA THR A 255 2.87 -7.33 2.41
C THR A 255 2.02 -6.32 1.65
N PRO A 256 0.81 -5.99 2.12
CA PRO A 256 -0.07 -5.00 1.49
C PRO A 256 0.59 -3.62 1.36
N VAL A 257 0.27 -2.89 0.29
CA VAL A 257 0.72 -1.49 0.10
C VAL A 257 0.17 -0.53 1.17
N THR A 258 -0.93 -0.91 1.82
CA THR A 258 -1.56 -0.18 2.95
C THR A 258 -0.82 -0.36 4.26
N SER A 259 0.04 -1.39 4.38
CA SER A 259 0.80 -1.68 5.60
C SER A 259 1.76 -0.54 5.97
N SER A 260 2.07 -0.37 7.26
CA SER A 260 3.15 0.52 7.71
C SER A 260 4.55 -0.11 7.52
N GLY A 261 4.62 -1.30 6.93
CA GLY A 261 5.85 -2.03 6.61
C GLY A 261 5.95 -3.38 7.31
N PHE A 262 7.15 -3.96 7.28
CA PHE A 262 7.41 -5.27 7.88
C PHE A 262 8.82 -5.40 8.46
N ASN A 263 8.99 -6.39 9.35
CA ASN A 263 10.27 -6.91 9.79
C ASN A 263 10.37 -8.38 9.34
N SER A 264 11.45 -8.75 8.68
CA SER A 264 11.70 -10.13 8.21
C SER A 264 13.01 -10.64 8.78
N VAL A 265 13.00 -11.84 9.31
CA VAL A 265 14.16 -12.60 9.78
C VAL A 265 14.28 -13.86 8.93
N SER A 266 15.40 -14.05 8.24
CA SER A 266 15.66 -15.25 7.48
C SER A 266 16.74 -16.10 8.13
N PHE A 267 16.67 -17.40 7.93
CA PHE A 267 17.60 -18.37 8.53
C PHE A 267 17.66 -19.65 7.71
N GLN A 268 18.83 -20.32 7.78
CA GLN A 268 19.02 -21.67 7.28
C GLN A 268 18.95 -22.69 8.43
N ASP A 269 19.29 -22.29 9.65
CA ASP A 269 19.25 -23.11 10.85
C ASP A 269 18.49 -22.40 11.99
N PHE A 270 17.18 -22.68 12.08
CA PHE A 270 16.35 -22.12 13.15
C PHE A 270 16.74 -22.64 14.55
N LYS A 271 17.20 -23.89 14.68
CA LYS A 271 17.61 -24.44 15.98
C LYS A 271 18.74 -23.61 16.55
N LYS A 272 19.72 -23.27 15.70
CA LYS A 272 20.84 -22.41 16.08
C LYS A 272 20.39 -21.01 16.48
N LEU A 273 19.45 -20.40 15.73
CA LEU A 273 18.86 -19.12 16.09
C LEU A 273 18.19 -19.17 17.46
N ASN A 274 17.41 -20.21 17.73
CA ASN A 274 16.71 -20.39 19.02
C ASN A 274 17.69 -20.59 20.19
N GLU A 275 18.74 -21.41 20.02
CA GLU A 275 19.81 -21.55 21.01
C GLU A 275 20.43 -20.19 21.36
N ASN A 276 20.77 -19.38 20.35
CA ASN A 276 21.37 -18.08 20.54
C ASN A 276 20.40 -17.10 21.25
N LEU A 277 19.10 -17.15 20.93
CA LEU A 277 18.05 -16.36 21.62
C LEU A 277 17.90 -16.77 23.08
N LEU A 278 17.91 -18.05 23.40
CA LEU A 278 17.87 -18.57 24.77
C LEU A 278 19.10 -18.14 25.56
N PHE A 279 20.30 -18.28 24.97
CA PHE A 279 21.55 -17.84 25.56
C PHE A 279 21.55 -16.34 25.91
N LEU A 280 21.07 -15.48 24.97
CA LEU A 280 20.97 -14.04 25.21
C LEU A 280 20.03 -13.69 26.37
N ARG A 281 19.00 -14.52 26.61
CA ARG A 281 18.06 -14.34 27.74
C ARG A 281 18.54 -14.94 29.05
N GLY A 282 19.72 -15.55 29.09
CA GLY A 282 20.24 -16.26 30.28
C GLY A 282 19.41 -17.49 30.67
N LYS A 283 18.71 -18.12 29.72
CA LYS A 283 17.97 -19.36 29.88
C LYS A 283 18.86 -20.55 29.52
N GLU A 284 18.62 -21.71 30.17
CA GLU A 284 19.30 -22.95 29.79
C GLU A 284 18.98 -23.33 28.35
N THR A 285 19.99 -23.88 27.64
CA THR A 285 19.91 -24.22 26.22
C THR A 285 19.18 -25.53 25.92
N GLU A 286 18.62 -26.22 26.94
CA GLU A 286 17.75 -27.35 26.69
C GLU A 286 16.45 -26.92 26.03
N THR A 287 16.42 -27.10 24.72
CA THR A 287 15.24 -26.81 23.89
C THR A 287 14.15 -27.84 24.20
N THR A 288 13.13 -27.49 24.93
CA THR A 288 11.87 -28.23 24.89
C THR A 288 11.33 -28.12 23.46
N PHE A 289 11.29 -29.24 22.76
CA PHE A 289 10.71 -29.30 21.41
C PHE A 289 9.21 -29.06 21.54
N THR A 290 8.76 -27.88 21.13
CA THR A 290 7.35 -27.57 20.93
C THR A 290 6.98 -27.67 19.44
N GLU A 291 5.68 -27.73 19.16
CA GLU A 291 5.15 -27.79 17.81
C GLU A 291 5.54 -26.52 17.02
N GLU A 292 5.56 -25.36 17.66
CA GLU A 292 5.98 -24.08 17.05
C GLU A 292 7.49 -24.09 16.68
N ILE A 293 8.34 -24.67 17.51
CA ILE A 293 9.77 -24.84 17.20
C ILE A 293 9.94 -25.78 16.00
N SER A 294 9.12 -26.83 15.93
CA SER A 294 9.13 -27.76 14.79
C SER A 294 8.73 -27.06 13.50
N LEU A 295 7.68 -26.24 13.56
CA LEU A 295 7.22 -25.43 12.43
C LEU A 295 8.28 -24.45 11.95
N LEU A 296 8.90 -23.70 12.86
CA LEU A 296 9.98 -22.77 12.56
C LEU A 296 11.26 -23.47 12.07
N THR A 297 11.50 -24.70 12.49
CA THR A 297 12.65 -25.51 12.00
C THR A 297 12.50 -25.92 10.54
N ALA A 298 11.27 -26.08 10.05
CA ALA A 298 10.96 -26.34 8.64
C ALA A 298 10.87 -25.06 7.79
N ALA A 299 10.96 -23.90 8.43
CA ALA A 299 10.83 -22.60 7.77
C ALA A 299 12.18 -22.05 7.30
N SER A 300 12.14 -21.07 6.41
CA SER A 300 13.31 -20.34 5.90
C SER A 300 13.24 -18.83 6.20
N GLU A 301 12.07 -18.32 6.53
CA GLU A 301 11.81 -16.92 6.84
C GLU A 301 10.65 -16.84 7.83
N ALA A 302 10.75 -15.93 8.80
CA ALA A 302 9.64 -15.51 9.63
C ALA A 302 9.60 -13.97 9.69
N GLY A 303 8.40 -13.39 9.77
CA GLY A 303 8.31 -11.93 9.82
C GLY A 303 7.00 -11.41 10.38
N SER A 304 6.99 -10.12 10.65
CA SER A 304 5.82 -9.38 11.16
C SER A 304 5.44 -8.28 10.18
N ILE A 305 4.24 -8.31 9.66
CA ILE A 305 3.62 -7.27 8.83
C ILE A 305 2.76 -6.41 9.74
N HIS A 306 2.89 -5.09 9.65
CA HIS A 306 2.19 -4.14 10.51
C HIS A 306 1.07 -3.46 9.72
N LEU A 307 -0.19 -3.76 10.07
CA LEU A 307 -1.41 -3.23 9.46
C LEU A 307 -2.17 -2.35 10.44
N ALA A 308 -3.13 -1.58 9.96
CA ALA A 308 -4.01 -0.79 10.82
C ALA A 308 -4.87 -1.69 11.73
N GLU A 309 -5.34 -2.83 11.20
CA GLU A 309 -6.18 -3.81 11.89
C GLU A 309 -5.40 -4.81 12.78
N GLY A 310 -4.07 -4.63 12.92
CA GLY A 310 -3.23 -5.44 13.78
C GLY A 310 -1.98 -6.00 13.08
N LEU A 311 -1.28 -6.89 13.78
CA LEU A 311 -0.07 -7.52 13.28
C LEU A 311 -0.39 -8.86 12.62
N VAL A 312 0.19 -9.10 11.43
CA VAL A 312 0.23 -10.43 10.83
C VAL A 312 1.63 -11.01 10.97
N PHE A 313 1.73 -12.12 11.68
CA PHE A 313 2.95 -12.92 11.80
C PHE A 313 2.96 -13.98 10.70
N ALA A 314 3.98 -13.98 9.86
CA ALA A 314 4.11 -14.85 8.71
C ALA A 314 5.31 -15.78 8.88
N ILE A 315 5.12 -17.07 8.57
CA ILE A 315 6.18 -18.09 8.53
C ILE A 315 6.21 -18.65 7.10
N ARG A 316 7.37 -18.58 6.45
CA ARG A 316 7.55 -19.14 5.11
C ARG A 316 8.14 -20.54 5.20
N SER A 317 7.44 -21.52 4.65
CA SER A 317 7.87 -22.92 4.57
C SER A 317 7.53 -23.50 3.20
N ALA A 318 8.40 -24.38 2.69
CA ALA A 318 8.10 -25.14 1.47
C ALA A 318 6.92 -26.12 1.65
N GLU A 319 6.60 -26.46 2.89
CA GLU A 319 5.53 -27.39 3.28
C GLU A 319 4.46 -26.68 4.11
N ALA A 320 4.11 -25.44 3.76
CA ALA A 320 3.14 -24.63 4.51
C ALA A 320 1.79 -25.35 4.69
N GLU A 321 1.31 -26.07 3.66
CA GLU A 321 0.06 -26.84 3.71
C GLU A 321 0.05 -27.94 4.79
N ASN A 322 1.23 -28.45 5.17
CA ASN A 322 1.38 -29.44 6.24
C ASN A 322 1.45 -28.81 7.65
N GLY A 323 1.39 -27.50 7.75
CA GLY A 323 1.54 -26.75 9.00
C GLY A 323 0.54 -27.15 10.08
N LEU A 324 -0.72 -27.44 9.72
CA LEU A 324 -1.75 -27.90 10.66
C LEU A 324 -1.38 -29.25 11.31
N GLN A 325 -0.81 -30.18 10.54
CA GLN A 325 -0.38 -31.48 11.06
C GLN A 325 0.79 -31.31 12.03
N THR A 326 1.67 -30.35 11.74
CA THR A 326 2.83 -30.05 12.60
C THR A 326 2.38 -29.42 13.93
N LEU A 327 1.36 -28.56 13.91
CA LEU A 327 0.79 -27.92 15.09
C LEU A 327 -0.06 -28.88 15.95
N ASN A 328 -0.36 -30.10 15.46
CA ASN A 328 -0.99 -31.20 16.19
C ASN A 328 -2.32 -30.83 16.90
N TYR A 329 -3.14 -29.99 16.27
CA TYR A 329 -4.50 -29.72 16.74
C TYR A 329 -5.51 -29.78 15.60
N GLU A 330 -6.77 -30.09 15.94
CA GLU A 330 -7.86 -30.06 14.97
C GLU A 330 -8.28 -28.61 14.76
N PRO A 331 -8.14 -28.07 13.52
CA PRO A 331 -8.46 -26.69 13.25
C PRO A 331 -9.97 -26.45 13.28
N GLU A 332 -10.40 -25.45 14.05
CA GLU A 332 -11.75 -24.91 14.00
C GLU A 332 -11.81 -23.82 12.93
N GLN A 333 -12.44 -24.12 11.77
CA GLN A 333 -12.66 -23.11 10.76
C GLN A 333 -13.72 -22.13 11.25
N THR A 334 -13.36 -20.86 11.33
CA THR A 334 -14.27 -19.78 11.76
C THR A 334 -14.99 -19.13 10.60
N GLU A 335 -14.30 -18.98 9.49
CA GLU A 335 -14.82 -18.35 8.27
C GLU A 335 -13.99 -18.78 7.03
N GLU A 336 -14.48 -18.40 5.86
CA GLU A 336 -13.76 -18.53 4.59
C GLU A 336 -13.76 -17.16 3.91
N PHE A 337 -12.60 -16.74 3.39
CA PHE A 337 -12.48 -15.48 2.67
C PHE A 337 -11.74 -15.69 1.35
N ARG A 338 -12.36 -15.30 0.25
CA ARG A 338 -11.83 -15.42 -1.12
C ARG A 338 -11.28 -16.83 -1.44
N GLY A 339 -12.01 -17.86 -0.98
CA GLY A 339 -11.65 -19.26 -1.19
C GLY A 339 -10.57 -19.80 -0.25
N LEU A 340 -10.12 -19.04 0.73
CA LEU A 340 -9.17 -19.49 1.73
C LEU A 340 -9.82 -19.60 3.11
N PRO A 341 -9.67 -20.75 3.80
CA PRO A 341 -10.23 -20.93 5.14
C PRO A 341 -9.40 -20.17 6.18
N ILE A 342 -10.08 -19.51 7.11
CA ILE A 342 -9.48 -18.90 8.30
C ILE A 342 -9.85 -19.74 9.51
N TYR A 343 -8.85 -20.14 10.27
CA TYR A 343 -8.98 -21.03 11.41
C TYR A 343 -8.68 -20.28 12.71
N LYS A 344 -9.29 -20.76 13.80
CA LYS A 344 -8.97 -20.30 15.14
C LYS A 344 -7.63 -20.87 15.58
N PHE A 345 -6.77 -20.05 16.18
CA PHE A 345 -5.50 -20.47 16.74
C PHE A 345 -5.54 -20.42 18.28
N PRO A 346 -5.43 -21.56 19.00
CA PRO A 346 -5.62 -21.60 20.44
C PRO A 346 -4.39 -21.17 21.26
N HIS A 347 -3.18 -21.15 20.67
CA HIS A 347 -1.90 -20.92 21.35
C HIS A 347 -1.39 -19.48 21.15
N SER A 348 -2.17 -18.48 21.53
CA SER A 348 -2.02 -17.08 21.17
C SER A 348 -0.63 -16.45 21.39
N ASN A 349 0.15 -16.91 22.36
CA ASN A 349 1.44 -16.33 22.73
C ASN A 349 2.66 -17.26 22.57
N SER A 350 2.49 -18.44 22.00
CA SER A 350 3.54 -19.45 21.90
C SER A 350 4.76 -18.98 21.09
N PHE A 351 4.55 -18.31 19.95
CA PHE A 351 5.63 -17.73 19.15
C PHE A 351 6.30 -16.52 19.83
N SER A 352 5.57 -15.76 20.64
CA SER A 352 6.13 -14.64 21.39
C SER A 352 7.21 -15.08 22.35
N GLU A 353 7.05 -16.23 23.01
CA GLU A 353 8.06 -16.77 23.89
C GLU A 353 9.39 -17.09 23.17
N ILE A 354 9.33 -17.39 21.89
CA ILE A 354 10.49 -17.72 21.05
C ILE A 354 11.11 -16.47 20.43
N LEU A 355 10.30 -15.64 19.77
CA LEU A 355 10.75 -14.57 18.85
C LEU A 355 10.55 -13.15 19.39
N GLN A 356 10.15 -12.95 20.65
CA GLN A 356 9.84 -11.66 21.26
C GLN A 356 10.89 -10.55 21.00
N LEU A 357 12.17 -10.91 20.98
CA LEU A 357 13.26 -9.95 20.82
C LEU A 357 13.41 -9.43 19.40
N LEU A 358 12.90 -10.16 18.39
CA LEU A 358 13.07 -9.86 16.96
C LEU A 358 11.78 -9.42 16.29
N LEU A 359 10.67 -10.14 16.49
CA LEU A 359 9.43 -10.00 15.75
C LEU A 359 8.21 -9.70 16.62
N ASN A 360 8.30 -10.02 17.91
CA ASN A 360 7.27 -9.77 18.92
C ASN A 360 5.84 -10.19 18.54
N PRO A 361 5.62 -11.41 18.03
CA PRO A 361 4.28 -11.90 17.70
C PRO A 361 3.48 -12.19 18.97
N LYS A 362 2.39 -11.45 19.21
CA LYS A 362 1.54 -11.55 20.41
C LYS A 362 0.09 -11.69 20.01
N ASP A 363 -0.67 -12.29 20.93
CA ASP A 363 -2.14 -12.34 20.87
C ASP A 363 -2.68 -12.90 19.55
N LEU A 364 -2.00 -13.93 19.01
CA LEU A 364 -2.35 -14.57 17.74
C LEU A 364 -3.57 -15.48 17.95
N HIS A 365 -4.71 -15.16 17.38
CA HIS A 365 -5.97 -15.88 17.56
C HIS A 365 -6.48 -16.58 16.30
N PHE A 366 -6.00 -16.17 15.13
CA PHE A 366 -6.41 -16.68 13.84
C PHE A 366 -5.20 -17.14 13.02
N LEU A 367 -5.40 -18.10 12.13
CA LEU A 367 -4.41 -18.51 11.15
C LEU A 367 -5.05 -18.84 9.79
N THR A 368 -4.26 -18.69 8.74
CA THR A 368 -4.59 -19.14 7.39
C THR A 368 -3.34 -19.57 6.62
N PHE A 369 -3.53 -20.21 5.47
CA PHE A 369 -2.47 -20.62 4.56
C PHE A 369 -2.58 -19.84 3.27
N LEU A 370 -1.45 -19.28 2.83
CA LEU A 370 -1.39 -18.47 1.61
C LEU A 370 -0.09 -18.82 0.87
N ASP A 371 -0.20 -19.55 -0.23
CA ASP A 371 0.94 -20.07 -0.99
C ASP A 371 1.95 -20.83 -0.09
N SER A 372 3.21 -20.35 -0.01
CA SER A 372 4.26 -20.90 0.84
C SER A 372 4.28 -20.32 2.26
N TYR A 373 3.25 -19.58 2.67
CA TYR A 373 3.19 -18.93 3.97
C TYR A 373 2.09 -19.50 4.87
N ILE A 374 2.41 -19.55 6.16
CA ILE A 374 1.44 -19.72 7.23
C ILE A 374 1.33 -18.37 7.91
N LEU A 375 0.14 -17.81 7.93
CA LEU A 375 -0.15 -16.48 8.47
C LEU A 375 -0.92 -16.62 9.78
N PHE A 376 -0.49 -15.87 10.80
CA PHE A 376 -1.15 -15.78 12.10
C PHE A 376 -1.46 -14.32 12.41
N SER A 377 -2.59 -14.03 13.08
CA SER A 377 -2.93 -12.68 13.50
C SER A 377 -3.82 -12.67 14.75
N GLU A 378 -3.85 -11.53 15.42
CA GLU A 378 -4.85 -11.24 16.46
C GLU A 378 -6.23 -10.95 15.87
N SER A 379 -6.30 -10.51 14.59
CA SER A 379 -7.51 -10.10 13.87
C SER A 379 -7.68 -10.94 12.60
N SER A 380 -8.89 -11.46 12.36
CA SER A 380 -9.23 -12.09 11.08
C SER A 380 -9.26 -11.06 9.95
N GLU A 381 -9.61 -9.80 10.23
CA GLU A 381 -9.62 -8.71 9.24
C GLU A 381 -8.22 -8.43 8.70
N ALA A 382 -7.19 -8.46 9.56
CA ALA A 382 -5.79 -8.31 9.12
C ALA A 382 -5.36 -9.46 8.18
N LEU A 383 -5.81 -10.70 8.43
CA LEU A 383 -5.56 -11.83 7.49
C LEU A 383 -6.27 -11.62 6.16
N LYS A 384 -7.53 -11.16 6.18
CA LYS A 384 -8.30 -10.85 4.97
C LYS A 384 -7.62 -9.76 4.13
N GLU A 385 -7.08 -8.73 4.77
CA GLU A 385 -6.33 -7.66 4.08
C GLU A 385 -5.12 -8.22 3.34
N VAL A 386 -4.33 -9.12 3.97
CA VAL A 386 -3.19 -9.77 3.31
C VAL A 386 -3.64 -10.66 2.16
N ILE A 387 -4.68 -11.49 2.37
CA ILE A 387 -5.23 -12.37 1.32
C ILE A 387 -5.67 -11.53 0.11
N ALA A 388 -6.47 -10.48 0.35
CA ALA A 388 -6.94 -9.60 -0.70
C ALA A 388 -5.77 -8.94 -1.45
N ALA A 389 -4.80 -8.37 -0.74
CA ALA A 389 -3.66 -7.72 -1.34
C ALA A 389 -2.83 -8.65 -2.23
N VAL A 390 -2.65 -9.92 -1.83
CA VAL A 390 -1.92 -10.90 -2.63
C VAL A 390 -2.71 -11.29 -3.88
N GLN A 391 -4.01 -11.57 -3.75
CA GLN A 391 -4.85 -11.96 -4.88
C GLN A 391 -5.06 -10.81 -5.88
N ASP A 392 -5.09 -9.57 -5.40
CA ASP A 392 -5.21 -8.37 -6.21
C ASP A 392 -3.83 -7.83 -6.66
N ASP A 393 -2.71 -8.49 -6.25
CA ASP A 393 -1.32 -8.07 -6.47
C ASP A 393 -0.99 -6.65 -5.91
N LEU A 394 -1.73 -6.18 -4.92
CA LEU A 394 -1.52 -4.91 -4.23
C LEU A 394 -0.48 -5.04 -3.10
N VAL A 395 0.67 -5.60 -3.43
CA VAL A 395 1.76 -5.88 -2.50
C VAL A 395 2.96 -4.98 -2.73
N LEU A 396 3.76 -4.73 -1.69
CA LEU A 396 4.91 -3.82 -1.74
C LEU A 396 5.90 -4.19 -2.84
N SER A 397 6.17 -5.48 -3.08
CA SER A 397 7.13 -5.93 -4.10
C SER A 397 6.78 -5.49 -5.52
N ASN A 398 5.51 -5.18 -5.80
CA ASN A 398 5.02 -4.74 -7.10
C ASN A 398 5.15 -3.22 -7.31
N THR A 399 5.45 -2.44 -6.25
CA THR A 399 5.55 -0.98 -6.33
C THR A 399 6.92 -0.52 -6.83
N GLU A 400 6.98 0.58 -7.59
CA GLU A 400 8.23 1.22 -8.01
C GLU A 400 9.03 1.73 -6.81
N ALA A 401 8.37 2.21 -5.78
CA ALA A 401 9.03 2.67 -4.56
C ALA A 401 9.82 1.55 -3.87
N TYR A 402 9.25 0.35 -3.74
CA TYR A 402 9.96 -0.80 -3.18
C TYR A 402 11.09 -1.26 -4.09
N LYS A 403 10.87 -1.35 -5.41
CA LYS A 403 11.88 -1.73 -6.40
C LYS A 403 13.09 -0.79 -6.32
N THR A 404 12.86 0.53 -6.37
CA THR A 404 13.92 1.57 -6.26
C THR A 404 14.71 1.42 -4.95
N SER A 405 14.02 1.21 -3.82
CA SER A 405 14.69 1.07 -2.51
C SER A 405 15.44 -0.25 -2.38
N SER A 406 14.97 -1.32 -3.04
CA SER A 406 15.57 -2.66 -2.97
C SER A 406 16.69 -2.92 -3.97
N GLU A 407 16.86 -2.12 -5.03
CA GLU A 407 17.91 -2.27 -6.06
C GLU A 407 19.34 -2.43 -5.50
N ASN A 408 19.62 -1.80 -4.35
CA ASN A 408 20.93 -1.80 -3.71
C ASN A 408 20.98 -2.68 -2.45
N LEU A 409 19.97 -3.52 -2.24
CA LEU A 409 19.91 -4.48 -1.16
C LEU A 409 20.24 -5.88 -1.68
N SER A 410 20.78 -6.73 -0.80
CA SER A 410 20.90 -8.16 -1.08
C SER A 410 19.53 -8.84 -1.03
N SER A 411 19.31 -9.86 -1.85
CA SER A 411 18.10 -10.69 -1.77
C SER A 411 18.03 -11.55 -0.51
N GLU A 412 19.14 -11.69 0.22
CA GLU A 412 19.25 -12.48 1.43
C GLU A 412 19.77 -11.60 2.57
N ALA A 413 19.10 -11.62 3.71
CA ALA A 413 19.49 -10.88 4.90
C ALA A 413 19.07 -11.60 6.17
N SER A 414 19.91 -11.56 7.20
CA SER A 414 19.55 -12.07 8.54
C SER A 414 18.35 -11.31 9.12
N LEU A 415 18.30 -9.99 8.88
CA LEU A 415 17.22 -9.12 9.29
C LEU A 415 17.00 -8.04 8.20
N LEU A 416 15.76 -7.94 7.72
CA LEU A 416 15.32 -6.89 6.79
C LEU A 416 14.16 -6.14 7.42
N ILE A 417 14.26 -4.81 7.47
CA ILE A 417 13.24 -3.92 8.00
C ILE A 417 12.81 -2.98 6.88
N ILE A 418 11.55 -3.01 6.53
CA ILE A 418 10.94 -2.08 5.57
C ILE A 418 9.91 -1.24 6.30
N ARG A 419 9.93 0.06 6.07
CA ARG A 419 8.91 1.00 6.53
C ARG A 419 8.25 1.67 5.36
N ASN A 420 6.93 1.64 5.37
CA ASN A 420 6.09 2.45 4.50
C ASN A 420 5.74 3.73 5.25
N ASN A 421 6.34 4.83 4.81
CA ASN A 421 6.21 6.14 5.46
C ASN A 421 4.94 6.90 5.05
N GLN A 422 4.10 6.32 4.16
CA GLN A 422 2.84 6.90 3.69
C GLN A 422 1.61 6.24 4.33
N ALA A 423 1.78 5.18 5.13
CA ALA A 423 0.67 4.54 5.81
C ALA A 423 0.02 5.46 6.86
N GLU A 424 -1.30 5.40 6.97
CA GLU A 424 -2.05 6.15 8.00
C GLU A 424 -1.61 5.73 9.42
N GLY A 425 -1.51 6.68 10.34
CA GLY A 425 -1.13 6.45 11.73
C GLY A 425 0.33 6.76 12.09
N THR A 426 1.17 7.17 11.14
CA THR A 426 2.57 7.56 11.39
C THR A 426 2.75 9.01 11.89
N ASN A 427 1.66 9.76 12.07
CA ASN A 427 1.66 11.18 12.45
C ASN A 427 1.89 11.40 13.95
N GLU A 428 3.05 11.08 14.48
CA GLU A 428 3.52 11.65 15.73
C GLU A 428 4.27 12.96 15.45
N THR A 429 3.95 14.01 16.21
CA THR A 429 4.41 15.41 16.03
C THR A 429 5.92 15.65 16.09
N GLU A 430 6.73 14.60 16.21
CA GLU A 430 8.19 14.65 16.26
C GLU A 430 8.89 13.87 15.13
N GLN A 431 8.15 13.41 14.12
CA GLN A 431 8.70 12.60 13.03
C GLN A 431 9.30 13.44 11.91
N LEU A 432 10.23 12.82 11.16
CA LEU A 432 10.76 13.39 9.92
C LEU A 432 9.67 13.36 8.84
N ASP A 433 9.67 14.36 7.97
CA ASP A 433 8.79 14.40 6.79
C ASP A 433 9.37 13.50 5.68
N TYR A 434 8.62 12.48 5.30
CA TYR A 434 8.96 11.52 4.26
C TYR A 434 8.16 11.73 2.97
N THR A 435 7.53 12.89 2.75
CA THR A 435 6.86 13.23 1.49
C THR A 435 7.83 12.99 0.33
N ASN A 436 7.43 12.20 -0.67
CA ASN A 436 8.25 11.70 -1.78
C ASN A 436 9.34 10.65 -1.42
N TYR A 437 9.35 10.12 -0.20
CA TYR A 437 10.25 9.06 0.27
C TYR A 437 9.42 7.92 0.91
N PRO A 438 8.57 7.25 0.11
CA PRO A 438 7.54 6.35 0.65
C PRO A 438 8.12 5.12 1.35
N ILE A 439 9.29 4.63 0.92
CA ILE A 439 9.91 3.44 1.50
C ILE A 439 11.27 3.78 2.11
N THR A 440 11.45 3.31 3.34
CA THR A 440 12.77 3.24 3.99
C THR A 440 13.12 1.79 4.24
N ALA A 441 14.36 1.40 3.90
CA ALA A 441 14.84 0.04 4.07
C ALA A 441 16.11 0.01 4.93
N VAL A 442 16.18 -0.98 5.84
CA VAL A 442 17.38 -1.30 6.62
C VAL A 442 17.60 -2.80 6.60
N GLN A 443 18.80 -3.22 6.21
CA GLN A 443 19.17 -4.61 6.04
C GLN A 443 20.44 -4.93 6.84
N TYR A 444 20.43 -6.08 7.54
CA TYR A 444 21.58 -6.63 8.24
C TYR A 444 21.87 -8.04 7.70
N ILE A 445 23.12 -8.28 7.31
CA ILE A 445 23.60 -9.60 6.84
C ILE A 445 24.72 -10.02 7.76
N TYR A 446 24.47 -10.94 8.66
CA TYR A 446 25.45 -11.40 9.64
C TYR A 446 26.54 -12.27 8.98
N GLN A 447 27.80 -11.97 9.30
CA GLN A 447 28.95 -12.73 8.86
C GLN A 447 30.01 -12.76 9.98
N ASP A 448 30.34 -13.93 10.48
CA ASP A 448 31.30 -14.13 11.54
C ASP A 448 31.07 -13.26 12.79
N ASN A 449 31.83 -12.19 13.02
CA ASN A 449 31.76 -11.31 14.19
C ASN A 449 31.23 -9.91 13.87
N PHE A 450 30.60 -9.74 12.75
CA PHE A 450 29.95 -8.47 12.33
C PHE A 450 28.74 -8.75 11.44
N ALA A 451 27.93 -7.74 11.24
CA ALA A 451 26.94 -7.79 10.19
C ALA A 451 27.13 -6.63 9.21
N HIS A 452 27.05 -6.91 7.91
CA HIS A 452 26.90 -5.85 6.93
C HIS A 452 25.59 -5.11 7.16
N LEU A 453 25.63 -3.80 7.06
CA LEU A 453 24.47 -2.94 7.17
C LEU A 453 24.31 -2.17 5.86
N HIS A 454 23.07 -2.22 5.32
CA HIS A 454 22.65 -1.38 4.21
C HIS A 454 21.38 -0.62 4.63
N SER A 455 21.35 0.68 4.41
CA SER A 455 20.16 1.50 4.64
C SER A 455 19.93 2.44 3.47
N VAL A 456 18.66 2.61 3.08
CA VAL A 456 18.25 3.39 1.91
C VAL A 456 17.06 4.25 2.26
N VAL A 457 17.18 5.55 1.97
CA VAL A 457 16.09 6.53 1.88
C VAL A 457 16.15 7.11 0.48
N ALA A 458 15.30 6.68 -0.43
CA ALA A 458 15.32 7.07 -1.83
C ALA A 458 14.04 7.77 -2.25
N LYS A 459 14.18 8.84 -3.04
CA LYS A 459 13.04 9.56 -3.61
C LYS A 459 12.37 8.70 -4.67
N SER A 460 11.06 8.52 -4.56
CA SER A 460 10.26 7.76 -5.51
C SER A 460 8.85 8.34 -5.62
N ALA A 461 8.12 7.93 -6.65
CA ALA A 461 6.68 8.20 -6.73
C ALA A 461 5.95 7.56 -5.54
N ALA A 462 4.74 8.04 -5.26
CA ALA A 462 3.84 7.41 -4.29
C ALA A 462 3.69 5.90 -4.57
N LEU A 463 3.28 5.14 -3.56
CA LEU A 463 3.04 3.70 -3.65
C LEU A 463 1.84 3.40 -4.57
N LYS A 464 1.99 3.68 -5.87
CA LYS A 464 1.08 3.19 -6.90
C LYS A 464 1.68 1.94 -7.50
N THR A 465 0.87 0.92 -7.66
CA THR A 465 1.22 -0.23 -8.49
C THR A 465 1.08 0.20 -9.95
N ASP A 466 2.08 -0.03 -10.80
CA ASP A 466 2.03 0.23 -12.26
C ASP A 466 1.11 -0.77 -12.99
N LYS A 467 0.00 -1.16 -12.34
CA LYS A 467 -0.91 -2.12 -12.94
C LYS A 467 -1.95 -1.42 -13.80
N PRO A 468 -2.32 -2.06 -14.92
CA PRO A 468 -3.43 -1.59 -15.76
C PRO A 468 -4.76 -1.59 -15.00
N THR A 469 -4.91 -2.45 -13.98
CA THR A 469 -6.10 -2.54 -13.11
C THR A 469 -5.67 -2.75 -11.66
N SER A 470 -6.21 -1.94 -10.75
CA SER A 470 -5.92 -2.01 -9.32
C SER A 470 -7.18 -1.77 -8.49
N GLN A 471 -7.26 -2.39 -7.30
CA GLN A 471 -8.34 -2.10 -6.36
C GLN A 471 -8.16 -0.69 -5.78
N ALA A 472 -9.14 0.20 -6.03
CA ALA A 472 -9.13 1.57 -5.52
C ALA A 472 -9.78 1.69 -4.14
N ALA A 473 -10.83 0.90 -3.88
CA ALA A 473 -11.54 0.89 -2.60
C ALA A 473 -12.19 -0.45 -2.28
N SER A 474 -12.39 -0.70 -0.99
CA SER A 474 -13.21 -1.78 -0.45
C SER A 474 -14.09 -1.24 0.67
N VAL A 475 -15.36 -1.63 0.69
CA VAL A 475 -16.35 -1.14 1.68
C VAL A 475 -17.16 -2.32 2.20
N ALA A 476 -17.15 -2.54 3.50
CA ALA A 476 -18.03 -3.50 4.15
C ALA A 476 -19.33 -2.83 4.61
N LEU A 477 -20.48 -3.40 4.26
CA LEU A 477 -21.80 -2.97 4.73
C LEU A 477 -22.20 -3.75 6.00
N ALA A 478 -23.27 -3.27 6.65
CA ALA A 478 -23.74 -3.89 7.90
C ALA A 478 -24.42 -5.27 7.70
N ALA A 479 -24.86 -5.58 6.48
CA ALA A 479 -25.49 -6.84 6.11
C ALA A 479 -25.21 -7.18 4.64
N ALA A 480 -25.46 -8.43 4.23
CA ALA A 480 -25.28 -8.89 2.86
C ALA A 480 -26.02 -8.00 1.84
N LEU A 481 -25.45 -7.84 0.65
CA LEU A 481 -26.09 -7.07 -0.42
C LEU A 481 -27.33 -7.80 -0.95
N ASN A 482 -28.39 -7.04 -1.22
CA ASN A 482 -29.61 -7.54 -1.87
C ASN A 482 -29.53 -7.46 -3.40
N SER A 483 -28.66 -6.66 -3.94
CA SER A 483 -28.47 -6.44 -5.38
C SER A 483 -27.04 -5.93 -5.68
N PRO A 484 -26.54 -6.13 -6.91
CA PRO A 484 -25.27 -5.59 -7.33
C PRO A 484 -25.16 -4.07 -7.07
N PRO A 485 -24.01 -3.56 -6.65
CA PRO A 485 -23.78 -2.13 -6.52
C PRO A 485 -23.73 -1.46 -7.91
N VAL A 486 -24.23 -0.24 -8.02
CA VAL A 486 -24.26 0.50 -9.29
C VAL A 486 -23.81 1.94 -9.09
N PHE A 487 -23.25 2.54 -10.14
CA PHE A 487 -22.86 3.94 -10.14
C PHE A 487 -24.06 4.89 -10.28
N PHE A 488 -24.00 6.01 -9.60
CA PHE A 488 -24.97 7.06 -9.64
C PHE A 488 -24.30 8.42 -9.89
N LYS A 489 -24.75 9.17 -10.89
CA LYS A 489 -24.12 10.45 -11.27
C LYS A 489 -24.15 11.48 -10.13
N ASN A 490 -22.98 11.92 -9.71
CA ASN A 490 -22.78 12.94 -8.73
C ASN A 490 -22.70 14.32 -9.40
N HIS A 491 -23.74 15.13 -9.23
CA HIS A 491 -23.80 16.47 -9.83
C HIS A 491 -22.96 17.53 -9.10
N ARG A 492 -22.33 17.20 -7.98
CA ARG A 492 -21.46 18.12 -7.20
C ARG A 492 -20.01 18.01 -7.61
N SER A 493 -19.51 16.77 -7.79
CA SER A 493 -18.14 16.50 -8.25
C SER A 493 -18.06 16.25 -9.74
N ASN A 494 -19.20 16.14 -10.44
CA ASN A 494 -19.35 15.64 -11.81
C ASN A 494 -18.90 14.18 -12.04
N GLY A 495 -18.37 13.50 -11.02
CA GLY A 495 -18.05 12.09 -10.98
C GLY A 495 -19.25 11.18 -10.73
N MET A 496 -19.05 10.04 -10.09
CA MET A 496 -20.10 9.09 -9.72
C MET A 496 -20.07 8.84 -8.20
N ASP A 497 -21.21 8.45 -7.63
CA ASP A 497 -21.34 7.83 -6.31
C ASP A 497 -21.77 6.37 -6.53
N ILE A 498 -21.69 5.53 -5.51
CA ILE A 498 -22.12 4.13 -5.55
C ILE A 498 -23.42 4.00 -4.76
N VAL A 499 -24.37 3.25 -5.32
CA VAL A 499 -25.65 2.93 -4.70
C VAL A 499 -25.72 1.42 -4.47
N ALA A 500 -26.09 1.03 -3.26
CA ALA A 500 -26.29 -0.37 -2.90
C ALA A 500 -27.45 -0.50 -1.90
N GLN A 501 -28.09 -1.65 -1.86
CA GLN A 501 -29.09 -2.02 -0.86
C GLN A 501 -28.72 -3.36 -0.22
N ASP A 502 -28.82 -3.43 1.12
CA ASP A 502 -28.61 -4.67 1.86
C ASP A 502 -29.92 -5.48 2.03
N VAL A 503 -29.79 -6.72 2.49
CA VAL A 503 -30.94 -7.63 2.75
C VAL A 503 -31.84 -7.15 3.90
N GLN A 504 -31.40 -6.18 4.70
CA GLN A 504 -32.22 -5.52 5.71
C GLN A 504 -33.02 -4.34 5.14
N ASN A 505 -32.96 -4.15 3.80
CA ASN A 505 -33.59 -3.08 3.04
C ASN A 505 -33.01 -1.69 3.30
N THR A 506 -31.80 -1.59 3.83
CA THR A 506 -31.09 -0.33 3.98
C THR A 506 -30.46 0.06 2.65
N LEU A 507 -30.79 1.24 2.15
CA LEU A 507 -30.19 1.87 0.97
C LEU A 507 -28.98 2.69 1.40
N TYR A 508 -27.87 2.55 0.71
CA TYR A 508 -26.63 3.28 0.93
C TYR A 508 -26.27 4.17 -0.26
N LEU A 509 -25.70 5.34 0.02
CA LEU A 509 -24.94 6.13 -0.94
C LEU A 509 -23.51 6.24 -0.46
N ILE A 510 -22.54 5.87 -1.33
CA ILE A 510 -21.15 5.68 -1.00
C ILE A 510 -20.30 6.44 -2.02
N SER A 511 -19.16 7.00 -1.62
CA SER A 511 -18.22 7.60 -2.57
C SER A 511 -17.39 6.54 -3.30
N PRO A 512 -16.74 6.84 -4.44
CA PRO A 512 -15.84 5.90 -5.12
C PRO A 512 -14.68 5.42 -4.23
N GLU A 513 -14.22 6.28 -3.29
CA GLU A 513 -13.15 5.97 -2.34
C GLU A 513 -13.63 5.16 -1.12
N GLY A 514 -14.92 4.76 -1.10
CA GLY A 514 -15.48 3.88 -0.08
C GLY A 514 -16.11 4.56 1.13
N LYS A 515 -16.29 5.89 1.13
CA LYS A 515 -16.94 6.59 2.24
C LYS A 515 -18.46 6.53 2.13
N ILE A 516 -19.14 5.99 3.15
CA ILE A 516 -20.60 6.02 3.25
C ILE A 516 -21.06 7.44 3.58
N TYR A 517 -21.81 8.07 2.65
CA TYR A 517 -22.38 9.40 2.86
C TYR A 517 -23.64 9.34 3.75
N TRP A 518 -24.52 8.41 3.47
CA TRP A 518 -25.71 8.17 4.26
C TRP A 518 -26.26 6.76 4.03
N LYS A 519 -27.12 6.32 4.94
CA LYS A 519 -27.91 5.09 4.87
C LYS A 519 -29.35 5.40 5.20
N LYS A 520 -30.29 4.68 4.56
CA LYS A 520 -31.73 4.90 4.68
C LYS A 520 -32.49 3.59 4.63
N ASP A 521 -33.22 3.26 5.69
CA ASP A 521 -34.16 2.14 5.69
C ASP A 521 -35.36 2.42 4.77
N LEU A 522 -35.60 1.55 3.79
CA LEU A 522 -36.74 1.60 2.87
C LEU A 522 -37.88 0.71 3.32
N GLY A 523 -37.69 -0.19 4.28
CA GLY A 523 -38.67 -1.18 4.77
C GLY A 523 -39.09 -2.23 3.74
N SER A 524 -38.51 -2.22 2.54
CA SER A 524 -38.82 -3.14 1.45
C SER A 524 -37.69 -3.18 0.43
N PRO A 525 -37.44 -4.34 -0.24
CA PRO A 525 -36.43 -4.44 -1.27
C PRO A 525 -36.79 -3.58 -2.50
N ILE A 526 -35.74 -3.06 -3.14
CA ILE A 526 -35.84 -2.43 -4.46
C ILE A 526 -36.13 -3.52 -5.50
N LEU A 527 -37.04 -3.24 -6.40
CA LEU A 527 -37.35 -4.10 -7.54
C LEU A 527 -36.46 -3.75 -8.74
N GLY A 528 -35.45 -4.57 -8.99
CA GLY A 528 -34.50 -4.38 -10.10
C GLY A 528 -33.59 -3.18 -9.93
N GLU A 529 -33.29 -2.48 -11.02
CA GLU A 529 -32.28 -1.43 -11.07
C GLU A 529 -32.74 -0.06 -10.54
N VAL A 530 -31.82 0.69 -9.96
CA VAL A 530 -32.00 2.09 -9.63
C VAL A 530 -31.71 2.94 -10.86
N GLN A 531 -32.66 3.82 -11.23
CA GLN A 531 -32.54 4.69 -12.40
C GLN A 531 -32.13 6.11 -12.00
N THR A 532 -31.20 6.70 -12.76
CA THR A 532 -30.80 8.10 -12.58
C THR A 532 -31.74 9.02 -13.34
N VAL A 533 -32.37 10.01 -12.66
CA VAL A 533 -33.26 10.99 -13.24
C VAL A 533 -32.93 12.41 -12.82
N ASP A 534 -33.38 13.40 -13.59
CA ASP A 534 -33.41 14.82 -13.20
C ASP A 534 -34.84 15.38 -13.42
N ILE A 535 -35.75 14.96 -12.50
CA ILE A 535 -37.17 15.35 -12.61
C ILE A 535 -37.41 16.86 -12.43
N LEU A 536 -36.46 17.55 -11.81
CA LEU A 536 -36.55 19.01 -11.59
C LEU A 536 -35.96 19.80 -12.77
N LYS A 537 -35.24 19.13 -13.71
CA LYS A 537 -34.56 19.76 -14.86
C LYS A 537 -33.59 20.86 -14.48
N ASN A 538 -32.85 20.67 -13.38
CA ASN A 538 -31.92 21.64 -12.84
C ASN A 538 -30.49 21.16 -12.78
N GLY A 539 -30.20 19.99 -13.39
CA GLY A 539 -28.89 19.36 -13.38
C GLY A 539 -28.55 18.59 -12.09
N ARG A 540 -29.47 18.55 -11.12
CA ARG A 540 -29.32 17.77 -9.90
C ARG A 540 -30.03 16.43 -10.08
N TYR A 541 -29.24 15.36 -10.00
CA TYR A 541 -29.77 14.01 -10.25
C TYR A 541 -30.42 13.40 -9.01
N GLN A 542 -31.38 12.52 -9.24
CA GLN A 542 -32.11 11.77 -8.23
C GLN A 542 -32.12 10.28 -8.59
N LEU A 543 -32.23 9.45 -7.55
CA LEU A 543 -32.44 8.01 -7.62
C LEU A 543 -33.94 7.73 -7.80
N ALA A 544 -34.33 7.02 -8.86
CA ALA A 544 -35.70 6.60 -9.11
C ALA A 544 -35.81 5.07 -9.16
N PHE A 545 -36.66 4.47 -8.35
CA PHE A 545 -36.85 3.03 -8.26
C PHE A 545 -38.24 2.67 -7.73
N ALA A 546 -38.62 1.41 -7.87
CA ALA A 546 -39.84 0.86 -7.27
C ALA A 546 -39.48 -0.09 -6.13
N THR A 547 -40.33 -0.14 -5.12
CA THR A 547 -40.42 -1.19 -4.14
C THR A 547 -41.78 -1.89 -4.34
N GLN A 548 -42.13 -2.88 -3.52
CA GLN A 548 -43.32 -3.67 -3.71
C GLN A 548 -44.62 -2.84 -3.79
N ASN A 549 -44.68 -1.69 -3.10
CA ASN A 549 -45.91 -0.87 -3.06
C ASN A 549 -45.66 0.63 -3.27
N GLU A 550 -44.45 1.02 -3.57
CA GLU A 550 -44.08 2.45 -3.72
C GLU A 550 -43.17 2.70 -4.91
N VAL A 551 -43.30 3.85 -5.54
CA VAL A 551 -42.32 4.38 -6.47
C VAL A 551 -41.62 5.55 -5.79
N HIS A 552 -40.34 5.47 -5.64
CA HIS A 552 -39.51 6.46 -4.97
C HIS A 552 -38.75 7.33 -5.97
N VAL A 553 -38.58 8.60 -5.62
CA VAL A 553 -37.57 9.49 -6.20
C VAL A 553 -36.89 10.19 -5.04
N ILE A 554 -35.59 9.94 -4.88
CA ILE A 554 -34.78 10.41 -3.72
C ILE A 554 -33.64 11.27 -4.26
N ASP A 555 -33.42 12.43 -3.67
CA ASP A 555 -32.27 13.25 -4.02
C ASP A 555 -30.94 12.67 -3.50
N ARG A 556 -29.82 13.25 -3.92
CA ARG A 556 -28.47 12.80 -3.51
C ARG A 556 -28.24 12.86 -1.98
N ASP A 557 -29.02 13.67 -1.26
CA ASP A 557 -28.91 13.79 0.21
C ASP A 557 -29.85 12.81 0.96
N GLY A 558 -30.49 11.89 0.23
CA GLY A 558 -31.38 10.86 0.81
C GLY A 558 -32.81 11.33 1.09
N ASN A 559 -33.20 12.56 0.65
CA ASN A 559 -34.52 13.11 0.89
C ASN A 559 -35.50 12.76 -0.25
N PRO A 560 -36.76 12.42 0.06
CA PRO A 560 -37.76 12.18 -0.96
C PRO A 560 -38.11 13.49 -1.70
N VAL A 561 -38.16 13.41 -3.02
CA VAL A 561 -38.53 14.55 -3.89
C VAL A 561 -40.05 14.53 -4.16
N LYS A 562 -40.77 15.53 -3.68
CA LYS A 562 -42.22 15.60 -3.87
C LYS A 562 -42.61 15.58 -5.35
N PRO A 563 -43.68 14.85 -5.75
CA PRO A 563 -44.68 14.21 -4.88
C PRO A 563 -44.38 12.76 -4.46
N PHE A 564 -43.17 12.29 -4.67
CA PHE A 564 -42.77 10.90 -4.33
C PHE A 564 -42.51 10.71 -2.82
N PRO A 565 -42.72 9.48 -2.27
CA PRO A 565 -43.08 8.27 -3.01
C PRO A 565 -44.55 8.26 -3.44
N LEU A 566 -44.80 7.67 -4.63
CA LEU A 566 -46.16 7.32 -5.05
C LEU A 566 -46.54 5.99 -4.44
N LYS A 567 -47.67 5.91 -3.77
CA LYS A 567 -48.13 4.71 -3.06
C LYS A 567 -49.16 3.95 -3.86
N PHE A 568 -49.03 2.63 -3.88
CA PHE A 568 -49.93 1.73 -4.60
C PHE A 568 -50.58 0.72 -3.63
N ARG A 569 -51.86 0.43 -3.84
CA ARG A 569 -52.59 -0.55 -3.05
C ARG A 569 -52.18 -1.97 -3.42
N ASP A 570 -52.06 -2.23 -4.72
CA ASP A 570 -51.68 -3.53 -5.24
C ASP A 570 -50.16 -3.59 -5.46
N LYS A 571 -49.57 -4.80 -5.43
CA LYS A 571 -48.17 -5.03 -5.55
C LYS A 571 -47.62 -4.65 -6.94
N ILE A 572 -46.52 -3.91 -6.97
CA ILE A 572 -45.76 -3.73 -8.19
C ILE A 572 -45.00 -5.03 -8.43
N THR A 573 -45.04 -5.54 -9.67
CA THR A 573 -44.54 -6.89 -10.02
C THR A 573 -43.27 -6.83 -10.87
N GLN A 574 -42.91 -5.66 -11.41
CA GLN A 574 -41.71 -5.47 -12.24
C GLN A 574 -40.94 -4.23 -11.75
N SER A 575 -39.67 -4.16 -12.09
CA SER A 575 -38.86 -2.94 -11.82
C SER A 575 -39.45 -1.71 -12.50
N LEU A 576 -39.15 -0.53 -11.97
CA LEU A 576 -39.59 0.74 -12.54
C LEU A 576 -38.98 0.96 -13.91
N SER A 577 -39.83 1.13 -14.94
CA SER A 577 -39.35 1.54 -16.25
C SER A 577 -39.41 3.06 -16.38
N VAL A 578 -38.28 3.67 -16.75
CA VAL A 578 -38.14 5.12 -16.90
C VAL A 578 -37.82 5.46 -18.35
N PHE A 579 -38.64 6.30 -18.98
CA PHE A 579 -38.48 6.67 -20.39
C PHE A 579 -38.28 8.19 -20.54
N ASP A 580 -37.21 8.62 -21.24
CA ASP A 580 -37.00 10.00 -21.70
C ASP A 580 -36.92 10.01 -23.23
N TYR A 581 -38.07 9.96 -23.91
CA TYR A 581 -38.17 9.80 -25.36
C TYR A 581 -37.38 10.84 -26.17
N ASP A 582 -37.37 12.07 -25.73
CA ASP A 582 -36.80 13.21 -26.46
C ASP A 582 -35.48 13.68 -25.85
N LYS A 583 -34.95 13.01 -24.84
CA LYS A 583 -33.76 13.40 -24.06
C LYS A 583 -33.89 14.84 -23.47
N LYS A 584 -35.14 15.23 -23.13
CA LYS A 584 -35.48 16.55 -22.56
C LYS A 584 -35.83 16.52 -21.08
N ARG A 585 -35.55 15.37 -20.44
CA ARG A 585 -35.87 15.12 -19.02
C ARG A 585 -37.36 15.24 -18.73
N ASP A 586 -38.20 14.91 -19.74
CA ASP A 586 -39.65 14.73 -19.60
C ASP A 586 -39.98 13.26 -19.35
N TYR A 587 -39.52 12.79 -18.21
CA TYR A 587 -39.61 11.38 -17.84
C TYR A 587 -41.02 10.84 -17.80
N ARG A 588 -41.18 9.59 -18.22
CA ARG A 588 -42.35 8.75 -18.04
C ARG A 588 -41.96 7.57 -17.15
N PHE A 589 -42.66 7.41 -16.06
CA PHE A 589 -42.53 6.29 -15.14
C PHE A 589 -43.61 5.28 -15.44
N MET A 590 -43.24 4.08 -15.87
CA MET A 590 -44.20 2.99 -16.13
C MET A 590 -44.10 1.97 -15.00
N VAL A 591 -45.23 1.72 -14.38
CA VAL A 591 -45.44 0.81 -13.26
C VAL A 591 -46.28 -0.38 -13.73
N THR A 592 -45.83 -1.59 -13.43
CA THR A 592 -46.50 -2.84 -13.79
C THR A 592 -47.01 -3.55 -12.55
N GLN A 593 -48.30 -3.92 -12.56
CA GLN A 593 -48.97 -4.71 -11.50
C GLN A 593 -49.65 -5.92 -12.13
N GLY A 594 -48.90 -7.04 -12.26
CA GLY A 594 -49.32 -8.24 -12.96
C GLY A 594 -49.59 -7.98 -14.45
N ARG A 595 -50.85 -7.82 -14.84
CA ARG A 595 -51.28 -7.48 -16.22
C ARG A 595 -51.54 -5.99 -16.42
N ASP A 596 -51.70 -5.24 -15.34
CA ASP A 596 -52.07 -3.82 -15.39
C ASP A 596 -50.82 -2.92 -15.52
N VAL A 597 -50.91 -1.89 -16.36
CA VAL A 597 -49.84 -0.97 -16.67
C VAL A 597 -50.29 0.47 -16.43
N TYR A 598 -49.52 1.17 -15.66
CA TYR A 598 -49.74 2.61 -15.33
C TYR A 598 -48.59 3.47 -15.79
N MET A 599 -48.90 4.59 -16.41
CA MET A 599 -47.88 5.53 -16.81
C MET A 599 -48.05 6.87 -16.09
N TYR A 600 -46.99 7.33 -15.45
CA TYR A 600 -46.92 8.63 -14.73
C TYR A 600 -45.92 9.57 -15.37
N ASP A 601 -46.18 10.86 -15.25
CA ASP A 601 -45.22 11.89 -15.63
C ASP A 601 -44.24 12.19 -14.48
N ARG A 602 -43.22 13.01 -14.74
CA ARG A 602 -42.24 13.44 -13.74
C ARG A 602 -42.81 14.19 -12.52
N LYS A 603 -44.09 14.61 -12.58
CA LYS A 603 -44.83 15.24 -11.48
C LYS A 603 -45.77 14.25 -10.76
N GLY A 604 -45.59 12.95 -11.03
CA GLY A 604 -46.41 11.86 -10.42
C GLY A 604 -47.84 11.83 -10.87
N LYS A 605 -48.20 12.51 -11.96
CA LYS A 605 -49.58 12.51 -12.49
C LYS A 605 -49.74 11.46 -13.57
N GLY A 606 -50.88 10.75 -13.57
CA GLY A 606 -51.18 9.81 -14.63
C GLY A 606 -51.18 10.46 -16.02
N VAL A 607 -50.48 9.86 -16.98
CA VAL A 607 -50.35 10.37 -18.34
C VAL A 607 -51.64 10.20 -19.11
N LYS A 608 -52.34 11.27 -19.41
CA LYS A 608 -53.56 11.24 -20.26
C LYS A 608 -53.18 10.88 -21.69
N GLY A 609 -53.93 9.95 -22.32
CA GLY A 609 -53.72 9.58 -23.72
C GLY A 609 -52.75 8.37 -23.92
N PHE A 610 -52.25 7.76 -22.88
CA PHE A 610 -51.66 6.42 -22.96
C PHE A 610 -52.77 5.36 -22.95
N ASN A 611 -52.87 4.57 -24.04
CA ASN A 611 -54.01 3.71 -24.27
C ASN A 611 -53.85 2.24 -23.87
N PHE A 612 -52.63 1.81 -23.51
CA PHE A 612 -52.39 0.44 -23.07
C PHE A 612 -52.37 0.39 -21.54
N SER A 613 -53.52 0.05 -20.96
CA SER A 613 -53.69 -0.07 -19.52
C SER A 613 -53.60 -1.48 -18.97
N LYS A 614 -53.75 -2.50 -19.87
CA LYS A 614 -53.82 -3.90 -19.44
C LYS A 614 -53.37 -4.87 -20.54
N ALA A 615 -52.50 -5.80 -20.19
CA ALA A 615 -52.08 -6.92 -21.01
C ALA A 615 -53.08 -8.09 -21.01
N SER A 616 -52.96 -9.02 -21.94
CA SER A 616 -53.84 -10.19 -22.01
C SER A 616 -53.49 -11.25 -20.97
N SER A 617 -52.23 -11.39 -20.63
CA SER A 617 -51.70 -12.23 -19.55
C SER A 617 -50.68 -11.47 -18.71
N GLU A 618 -50.07 -12.12 -17.73
CA GLU A 618 -49.09 -11.45 -16.87
C GLU A 618 -47.85 -11.00 -17.66
N ILE A 619 -47.31 -9.85 -17.30
CA ILE A 619 -46.11 -9.28 -17.90
C ILE A 619 -44.92 -9.90 -17.20
N ILE A 620 -43.99 -10.52 -17.96
CA ILE A 620 -42.90 -11.31 -17.45
C ILE A 620 -41.58 -10.54 -17.29
N GLN A 621 -41.46 -9.38 -17.95
CA GLN A 621 -40.26 -8.52 -17.89
C GLN A 621 -40.68 -7.04 -17.78
N PRO A 622 -39.87 -6.17 -17.22
CA PRO A 622 -40.17 -4.76 -17.20
C PRO A 622 -40.38 -4.21 -18.61
N PRO A 623 -41.42 -3.38 -18.84
CA PRO A 623 -41.62 -2.71 -20.12
C PRO A 623 -40.34 -1.94 -20.54
N LYS A 624 -39.82 -2.19 -21.73
CA LYS A 624 -38.57 -1.61 -22.19
C LYS A 624 -38.76 -0.61 -23.34
N HIS A 625 -38.16 0.54 -23.23
CA HIS A 625 -38.09 1.52 -24.29
C HIS A 625 -36.99 1.15 -25.28
N ILE A 626 -37.35 0.98 -26.54
CA ILE A 626 -36.41 0.73 -27.65
C ILE A 626 -36.63 1.81 -28.70
N ARG A 627 -35.53 2.34 -29.24
CA ARG A 627 -35.53 3.33 -30.31
C ARG A 627 -34.88 2.75 -31.55
N ILE A 628 -35.60 2.73 -32.66
CA ILE A 628 -35.09 2.33 -33.95
C ILE A 628 -35.19 3.56 -34.89
N GLY A 629 -34.04 4.06 -35.34
CA GLY A 629 -33.98 5.30 -36.09
C GLY A 629 -34.61 6.49 -35.35
N ARG A 630 -35.72 7.03 -35.87
CA ARG A 630 -36.44 8.16 -35.25
C ARG A 630 -37.71 7.76 -34.51
N LYS A 631 -38.01 6.46 -34.43
CA LYS A 631 -39.25 5.96 -33.81
C LYS A 631 -38.95 5.33 -32.45
N ASP A 632 -39.86 5.55 -31.53
CA ASP A 632 -39.80 4.97 -30.17
C ASP A 632 -40.85 3.87 -30.05
N TYR A 633 -40.45 2.82 -29.36
CA TYR A 633 -41.23 1.63 -29.10
C TYR A 633 -41.20 1.28 -27.62
N ILE A 634 -42.31 0.76 -27.11
CA ILE A 634 -42.39 0.16 -25.78
C ILE A 634 -42.67 -1.32 -25.98
N VAL A 635 -41.76 -2.15 -25.54
CA VAL A 635 -41.79 -3.61 -25.69
C VAL A 635 -42.25 -4.23 -24.39
N ILE A 636 -43.31 -5.06 -24.45
CA ILE A 636 -43.96 -5.69 -23.28
C ILE A 636 -44.22 -7.18 -23.59
N PRO A 637 -43.41 -8.10 -23.09
CA PRO A 637 -43.66 -9.56 -23.25
C PRO A 637 -44.60 -10.05 -22.16
N GLU A 638 -45.45 -11.00 -22.57
CA GLU A 638 -46.47 -11.64 -21.74
C GLU A 638 -46.24 -13.14 -21.54
N THR A 639 -46.69 -13.74 -20.45
CA THR A 639 -46.61 -15.19 -20.17
C THR A 639 -47.22 -16.06 -21.24
N SER A 640 -48.21 -15.54 -21.99
CA SER A 640 -48.84 -16.25 -23.12
C SER A 640 -47.93 -16.40 -24.35
N GLY A 641 -46.74 -15.82 -24.35
CA GLY A 641 -45.87 -15.74 -25.55
C GLY A 641 -46.15 -14.51 -26.43
N LYS A 642 -47.17 -13.73 -26.11
CA LYS A 642 -47.50 -12.51 -26.86
C LYS A 642 -46.51 -11.41 -26.58
N LEU A 643 -46.06 -10.73 -27.65
CA LEU A 643 -45.17 -9.56 -27.57
C LEU A 643 -45.93 -8.32 -28.03
N ASN A 644 -46.14 -7.36 -27.12
CA ASN A 644 -46.71 -6.08 -27.46
C ASN A 644 -45.59 -5.08 -27.77
N ILE A 645 -45.55 -4.56 -28.99
CA ILE A 645 -44.64 -3.50 -29.40
C ILE A 645 -45.45 -2.26 -29.68
N LEU A 646 -45.41 -1.33 -28.73
CA LEU A 646 -46.33 -0.19 -28.68
C LEU A 646 -45.64 1.10 -29.14
N SER A 647 -46.41 2.08 -29.57
CA SER A 647 -45.98 3.47 -29.72
C SER A 647 -45.96 4.20 -28.37
N ARG A 648 -45.41 5.42 -28.33
CA ARG A 648 -45.43 6.33 -27.12
C ARG A 648 -46.83 6.55 -26.54
N THR A 649 -47.88 6.36 -27.37
CA THR A 649 -49.30 6.54 -26.95
C THR A 649 -49.95 5.23 -26.52
N GLY A 650 -49.23 4.14 -26.46
CA GLY A 650 -49.76 2.82 -26.03
C GLY A 650 -50.59 2.14 -27.10
N LYS A 651 -50.53 2.52 -28.38
CA LYS A 651 -51.15 1.80 -29.49
C LYS A 651 -50.18 0.77 -30.05
N ILE A 652 -50.66 -0.44 -30.43
CA ILE A 652 -49.84 -1.42 -31.13
C ILE A 652 -49.21 -0.73 -32.35
N ARG A 653 -47.89 -0.70 -32.42
CA ARG A 653 -47.12 -0.12 -33.49
C ARG A 653 -46.55 -1.16 -34.45
N VAL A 654 -46.13 -2.29 -33.92
CA VAL A 654 -45.63 -3.42 -34.65
C VAL A 654 -46.50 -4.64 -34.32
N PRO A 655 -47.31 -5.16 -35.28
CA PRO A 655 -48.18 -6.32 -35.05
C PRO A 655 -47.33 -7.59 -35.15
N VAL A 656 -47.04 -8.23 -34.03
CA VAL A 656 -46.45 -9.58 -33.98
C VAL A 656 -47.55 -10.58 -33.94
N LYS A 657 -47.62 -11.50 -34.94
CA LYS A 657 -48.75 -12.40 -35.14
C LYS A 657 -48.59 -13.76 -34.51
N GLU A 658 -47.34 -14.16 -34.23
CA GLU A 658 -47.05 -15.46 -33.60
C GLU A 658 -46.76 -15.29 -32.12
N ASP A 659 -47.12 -16.27 -31.33
CA ASP A 659 -46.71 -16.39 -29.96
C ASP A 659 -45.27 -16.91 -29.88
N LEU A 660 -44.48 -16.32 -29.00
CA LEU A 660 -43.06 -16.60 -28.89
C LEU A 660 -42.78 -17.33 -27.55
N ASN A 661 -41.85 -18.27 -27.59
CA ASN A 661 -41.36 -18.93 -26.38
C ASN A 661 -40.18 -18.10 -25.85
N PHE A 662 -40.44 -17.13 -24.97
CA PHE A 662 -39.43 -16.25 -24.45
C PHE A 662 -38.44 -16.97 -23.52
N SER A 663 -37.18 -16.67 -23.67
CA SER A 663 -36.15 -16.93 -22.66
C SER A 663 -36.22 -15.86 -21.55
N GLU A 664 -35.29 -15.92 -20.60
CA GLU A 664 -35.11 -14.89 -19.58
C GLU A 664 -34.44 -13.62 -20.11
N ASN A 665 -33.85 -13.65 -21.34
CA ASN A 665 -33.20 -12.54 -21.94
C ASN A 665 -34.13 -11.36 -22.24
N ALA A 666 -33.67 -10.15 -21.93
CA ALA A 666 -34.38 -8.93 -22.27
C ALA A 666 -34.46 -8.72 -23.79
N TRP A 667 -35.34 -7.81 -24.21
CA TRP A 667 -35.40 -7.35 -25.60
C TRP A 667 -34.45 -6.20 -25.86
N TYR A 668 -33.76 -6.24 -26.99
CA TYR A 668 -32.76 -5.23 -27.39
C TYR A 668 -33.03 -4.73 -28.80
N GLU A 669 -32.43 -3.57 -29.13
CA GLU A 669 -32.30 -3.11 -30.51
C GLU A 669 -30.97 -3.62 -31.05
N TYR A 670 -31.00 -4.28 -32.26
CA TYR A 670 -29.81 -4.67 -32.97
C TYR A 670 -30.04 -4.64 -34.48
N ASN A 671 -29.23 -3.84 -35.18
CA ASN A 671 -29.32 -3.65 -36.64
C ASN A 671 -30.75 -3.37 -37.15
N GLY A 672 -31.48 -2.48 -36.49
CA GLY A 672 -32.85 -2.09 -36.85
C GLY A 672 -33.94 -3.12 -36.54
N ASN A 673 -33.65 -4.13 -35.71
CA ASN A 673 -34.62 -5.14 -35.30
C ASN A 673 -34.71 -5.20 -33.77
N PHE A 674 -35.88 -5.69 -33.30
CA PHE A 674 -36.01 -6.12 -31.91
C PHE A 674 -35.44 -7.53 -31.78
N VAL A 675 -34.48 -7.71 -30.83
CA VAL A 675 -33.74 -8.98 -30.71
C VAL A 675 -33.83 -9.50 -29.28
N SER A 676 -34.08 -10.79 -29.15
CA SER A 676 -33.99 -11.58 -27.91
C SER A 676 -33.68 -13.04 -28.28
N THR A 677 -33.77 -13.98 -27.35
CA THR A 677 -33.67 -15.42 -27.59
C THR A 677 -34.98 -16.12 -27.18
N ASN A 678 -35.20 -17.32 -27.72
CA ASN A 678 -36.21 -18.22 -27.21
C ASN A 678 -35.64 -19.27 -26.24
N THR A 679 -36.50 -20.08 -25.64
CA THR A 679 -36.13 -21.17 -24.70
C THR A 679 -35.25 -22.26 -25.34
N SER A 680 -35.11 -22.30 -26.66
CA SER A 680 -34.27 -23.26 -27.39
C SER A 680 -32.92 -22.65 -27.81
N GLY A 681 -32.54 -21.51 -27.30
CA GLY A 681 -31.27 -20.85 -27.60
C GLY A 681 -31.22 -20.11 -28.95
N GLN A 682 -32.29 -20.13 -29.74
CA GLN A 682 -32.35 -19.45 -31.03
C GLN A 682 -32.50 -17.95 -30.87
N ILE A 683 -31.80 -17.17 -31.66
CA ILE A 683 -31.95 -15.69 -31.70
C ILE A 683 -33.21 -15.33 -32.47
N ILE A 684 -34.10 -14.62 -31.79
CA ILE A 684 -35.34 -14.06 -32.39
C ILE A 684 -35.02 -12.64 -32.87
N LYS A 685 -35.28 -12.36 -34.15
CA LYS A 685 -35.24 -11.02 -34.73
C LYS A 685 -36.61 -10.62 -35.26
N ILE A 686 -37.13 -9.48 -34.82
CA ILE A 686 -38.41 -8.93 -35.25
C ILE A 686 -38.16 -7.57 -35.92
N SER A 687 -38.59 -7.47 -37.18
CA SER A 687 -38.48 -6.23 -37.92
C SER A 687 -39.56 -5.22 -37.53
N GLU A 688 -39.40 -3.93 -37.93
CA GLU A 688 -40.42 -2.89 -37.71
C GLU A 688 -41.77 -3.20 -38.38
N ASN A 689 -41.84 -4.18 -39.32
CA ASN A 689 -43.08 -4.61 -39.93
C ASN A 689 -43.72 -5.82 -39.23
N GLY A 690 -43.14 -6.33 -38.15
CA GLY A 690 -43.62 -7.46 -37.38
C GLY A 690 -43.23 -8.85 -37.95
N ASN A 691 -42.32 -8.90 -38.92
CA ASN A 691 -41.78 -10.18 -39.45
C ASN A 691 -40.80 -10.77 -38.42
N VAL A 692 -41.09 -11.99 -38.00
CA VAL A 692 -40.24 -12.73 -37.06
C VAL A 692 -39.31 -13.65 -37.83
N LYS A 693 -38.03 -13.60 -37.53
CA LYS A 693 -36.98 -14.51 -38.00
C LYS A 693 -36.31 -15.16 -36.81
N LYS A 694 -36.20 -16.49 -36.84
CA LYS A 694 -35.47 -17.28 -35.85
C LYS A 694 -34.17 -17.76 -36.48
N GLU A 695 -33.04 -17.44 -35.85
CA GLU A 695 -31.71 -17.86 -36.33
C GLU A 695 -31.14 -18.86 -35.33
N ASP A 696 -30.85 -20.05 -35.84
CA ASP A 696 -30.13 -21.07 -35.07
C ASP A 696 -28.63 -20.91 -35.30
N LEU A 697 -27.92 -20.54 -34.22
CA LEU A 697 -26.49 -20.40 -34.21
C LEU A 697 -25.79 -21.53 -33.43
N GLY A 698 -26.51 -22.59 -33.08
CA GLY A 698 -26.00 -23.70 -32.27
C GLY A 698 -25.76 -23.34 -30.80
N LEU A 699 -26.47 -22.32 -30.31
CA LEU A 699 -26.31 -21.84 -28.94
C LEU A 699 -27.10 -22.72 -27.97
N ALA A 700 -26.61 -22.85 -26.73
CA ALA A 700 -27.29 -23.58 -25.68
C ALA A 700 -28.61 -22.89 -25.26
N GLU A 701 -29.53 -23.63 -24.67
CA GLU A 701 -30.84 -23.14 -24.23
C GLU A 701 -30.73 -22.00 -23.19
N ASN A 702 -29.71 -22.05 -22.35
CA ASN A 702 -29.40 -21.06 -21.32
C ASN A 702 -28.53 -19.87 -21.81
N THR A 703 -28.37 -19.72 -23.12
CA THR A 703 -27.58 -18.63 -23.70
C THR A 703 -28.09 -17.28 -23.23
N ARG A 704 -27.15 -16.46 -22.74
CA ARG A 704 -27.38 -15.07 -22.32
C ARG A 704 -26.98 -14.12 -23.41
N ILE A 705 -27.79 -13.09 -23.67
CA ILE A 705 -27.45 -12.06 -24.65
C ILE A 705 -27.58 -10.66 -24.09
N THR A 706 -26.77 -9.76 -24.62
CA THR A 706 -26.97 -8.32 -24.53
C THR A 706 -26.65 -7.66 -25.87
N ALA A 707 -27.34 -6.58 -26.20
CA ALA A 707 -27.07 -5.92 -27.46
C ALA A 707 -27.30 -4.40 -27.38
N THR A 708 -26.57 -3.70 -28.28
CA THR A 708 -26.81 -2.33 -28.67
C THR A 708 -27.07 -2.26 -30.17
N GLU A 709 -27.33 -1.06 -30.72
CA GLU A 709 -27.62 -0.88 -32.16
C GLU A 709 -26.66 -1.64 -33.09
N LYS A 710 -25.37 -1.75 -32.75
CA LYS A 710 -24.32 -2.32 -33.60
C LYS A 710 -23.49 -3.43 -32.94
N THR A 711 -23.78 -3.77 -31.72
CA THR A 711 -23.03 -4.77 -30.97
C THR A 711 -23.98 -5.82 -30.42
N LEU A 712 -23.76 -7.06 -30.78
CA LEU A 712 -24.39 -8.22 -30.17
C LEU A 712 -23.33 -8.99 -29.42
N VAL A 713 -23.63 -9.31 -28.17
CA VAL A 713 -22.83 -10.18 -27.31
C VAL A 713 -23.68 -11.39 -26.95
N THR A 714 -23.11 -12.58 -27.09
CA THR A 714 -23.72 -13.83 -26.69
C THR A 714 -22.78 -14.58 -25.75
N LEU A 715 -23.30 -15.16 -24.72
CA LEU A 715 -22.58 -16.06 -23.83
C LEU A 715 -23.36 -17.38 -23.76
N SER A 716 -22.78 -18.42 -24.33
CA SER A 716 -23.36 -19.75 -24.40
C SER A 716 -22.43 -20.71 -23.67
N GLU A 717 -22.89 -21.26 -22.53
CA GLU A 717 -22.02 -22.00 -21.61
C GLU A 717 -20.78 -21.18 -21.20
N ASN A 718 -19.61 -21.53 -21.71
CA ASN A 718 -18.35 -20.82 -21.49
C ASN A 718 -17.77 -20.14 -22.77
N GLU A 719 -18.57 -20.04 -23.83
CA GLU A 719 -18.16 -19.34 -25.05
C GLU A 719 -18.80 -17.95 -25.11
N LEU A 720 -17.95 -16.93 -24.97
CA LEU A 720 -18.33 -15.53 -25.12
C LEU A 720 -18.05 -15.07 -26.55
N SER A 721 -19.06 -14.52 -27.24
CA SER A 721 -18.89 -13.91 -28.56
C SER A 721 -19.27 -12.43 -28.53
N ILE A 722 -18.35 -11.55 -28.95
CA ILE A 722 -18.53 -10.10 -29.05
C ILE A 722 -18.41 -9.70 -30.51
N LYS A 723 -19.49 -9.23 -31.11
CA LYS A 723 -19.54 -8.89 -32.57
C LYS A 723 -19.08 -10.03 -33.48
N GLY A 724 -19.28 -11.29 -33.07
CA GLY A 724 -18.85 -12.47 -33.81
C GLY A 724 -17.40 -12.92 -33.56
N ASN A 725 -16.62 -12.21 -32.74
CA ASN A 725 -15.33 -12.68 -32.25
C ASN A 725 -15.58 -13.52 -31.00
N ALA A 726 -15.23 -14.81 -31.04
CA ALA A 726 -15.44 -15.73 -29.95
C ALA A 726 -14.18 -15.89 -29.07
N VAL A 727 -14.38 -16.05 -27.77
CA VAL A 727 -13.37 -16.42 -26.79
C VAL A 727 -13.94 -17.48 -25.87
N THR A 728 -13.16 -18.53 -25.61
CA THR A 728 -13.53 -19.59 -24.66
C THR A 728 -13.00 -19.20 -23.28
N LEU A 729 -13.90 -19.14 -22.31
CA LEU A 729 -13.62 -18.90 -20.91
C LEU A 729 -13.39 -20.24 -20.18
N ASP A 730 -12.93 -20.18 -18.93
CA ASP A 730 -12.90 -21.36 -18.05
C ASP A 730 -14.32 -21.92 -17.85
N PHE A 731 -14.45 -23.18 -17.45
CA PHE A 731 -15.76 -23.69 -17.05
C PHE A 731 -16.20 -23.02 -15.74
N GLY A 732 -17.41 -22.46 -15.73
CA GLY A 732 -17.95 -21.70 -14.60
C GLY A 732 -19.43 -21.39 -14.70
N LEU A 733 -19.94 -20.67 -13.71
CA LEU A 733 -21.32 -20.15 -13.69
C LEU A 733 -21.31 -18.65 -13.99
N TYR A 734 -21.55 -18.30 -15.22
CA TYR A 734 -21.46 -16.93 -15.68
C TYR A 734 -22.78 -16.17 -15.54
N ASP A 735 -22.71 -14.89 -15.13
CA ASP A 735 -23.86 -13.98 -15.14
C ASP A 735 -24.05 -13.34 -16.53
N HIS A 736 -25.05 -12.47 -16.68
CA HIS A 736 -25.36 -11.80 -17.95
C HIS A 736 -24.20 -10.91 -18.40
N PRO A 737 -23.76 -10.99 -19.67
CA PRO A 737 -22.77 -10.06 -20.20
C PRO A 737 -23.34 -8.65 -20.21
N GLN A 738 -22.52 -7.66 -19.86
CA GLN A 738 -22.89 -6.25 -19.85
C GLN A 738 -22.04 -5.47 -20.87
N ILE A 739 -22.65 -4.50 -21.56
CA ILE A 739 -21.97 -3.64 -22.53
C ILE A 739 -21.94 -2.24 -22.00
N PHE A 740 -20.73 -1.65 -21.94
CA PHE A 740 -20.48 -0.26 -21.60
C PHE A 740 -19.90 0.48 -22.81
N PHE A 741 -20.32 1.73 -23.01
CA PHE A 741 -19.78 2.61 -24.05
C PHE A 741 -19.22 3.86 -23.37
N LEU A 742 -17.91 3.89 -23.20
CA LEU A 742 -17.18 4.94 -22.50
C LEU A 742 -15.97 5.39 -23.33
N ASN A 743 -15.69 6.68 -23.37
CA ASN A 743 -14.54 7.24 -24.06
C ASN A 743 -14.42 6.76 -25.54
N ASN A 744 -15.57 6.63 -26.25
CA ASN A 744 -15.66 6.10 -27.62
C ASN A 744 -15.18 4.64 -27.78
N LYS A 745 -15.07 3.89 -26.70
CA LYS A 745 -14.73 2.47 -26.69
C LYS A 745 -15.90 1.65 -26.18
N ILE A 746 -15.98 0.40 -26.60
CA ILE A 746 -16.94 -0.59 -26.09
C ILE A 746 -16.17 -1.52 -25.15
N TYR A 747 -16.73 -1.71 -23.98
CA TYR A 747 -16.28 -2.68 -22.99
C TYR A 747 -17.39 -3.70 -22.77
N VAL A 748 -17.02 -4.95 -22.53
CA VAL A 748 -17.95 -6.03 -22.20
C VAL A 748 -17.46 -6.72 -20.94
N SER A 749 -18.26 -6.70 -19.88
CA SER A 749 -17.97 -7.45 -18.64
C SER A 749 -18.76 -8.75 -18.57
N VAL A 750 -18.17 -9.75 -17.94
CA VAL A 750 -18.78 -11.05 -17.61
C VAL A 750 -18.22 -11.49 -16.27
N THR A 751 -19.09 -11.92 -15.36
CA THR A 751 -18.68 -12.43 -14.04
C THR A 751 -18.92 -13.94 -13.94
N ASP A 752 -17.88 -14.68 -13.59
CA ASP A 752 -18.01 -16.07 -13.14
C ASP A 752 -18.35 -16.06 -11.64
N LEU A 753 -19.61 -16.37 -11.32
CA LEU A 753 -20.11 -16.39 -9.94
C LEU A 753 -19.58 -17.57 -9.13
N GLN A 754 -19.12 -18.66 -9.79
CA GLN A 754 -18.54 -19.83 -9.12
C GLN A 754 -17.09 -19.57 -8.72
N ALA A 755 -16.27 -19.06 -9.66
CA ALA A 755 -14.88 -18.76 -9.41
C ALA A 755 -14.67 -17.34 -8.85
N LYS A 756 -15.76 -16.54 -8.73
CA LYS A 756 -15.74 -15.13 -8.25
C LYS A 756 -14.76 -14.26 -9.04
N LYS A 757 -14.77 -14.41 -10.38
CA LYS A 757 -13.89 -13.71 -11.31
C LYS A 757 -14.68 -12.82 -12.25
N VAL A 758 -14.30 -11.56 -12.32
CA VAL A 758 -14.82 -10.58 -13.29
C VAL A 758 -13.84 -10.48 -14.45
N TYR A 759 -14.35 -10.65 -15.65
CA TYR A 759 -13.63 -10.45 -16.90
C TYR A 759 -14.11 -9.16 -17.56
N LEU A 760 -13.20 -8.37 -18.12
CA LEU A 760 -13.51 -7.19 -18.92
C LEU A 760 -12.83 -7.29 -20.28
N PHE A 761 -13.61 -7.18 -21.37
CA PHE A 761 -13.14 -7.30 -22.74
C PHE A 761 -13.33 -6.02 -23.54
N ASP A 762 -12.50 -5.82 -24.56
CA ASP A 762 -12.73 -4.82 -25.59
C ASP A 762 -13.74 -5.29 -26.67
N SER A 763 -14.05 -4.43 -27.64
CA SER A 763 -14.99 -4.74 -28.73
C SER A 763 -14.53 -5.86 -29.67
N ASN A 764 -13.29 -6.32 -29.57
CA ASN A 764 -12.71 -7.41 -30.39
C ASN A 764 -12.57 -8.72 -29.60
N ALA A 765 -13.20 -8.81 -28.42
CA ALA A 765 -13.08 -9.92 -27.48
C ALA A 765 -11.67 -10.17 -26.94
N ARG A 766 -10.85 -9.09 -26.83
CA ARG A 766 -9.56 -9.15 -26.15
C ARG A 766 -9.74 -8.78 -24.71
N LEU A 767 -9.22 -9.60 -23.81
CA LEU A 767 -9.22 -9.32 -22.39
C LEU A 767 -8.43 -8.03 -22.10
N ILE A 768 -8.98 -7.14 -21.29
CA ILE A 768 -8.30 -5.92 -20.82
C ILE A 768 -7.21 -6.34 -19.84
N ASP A 769 -6.05 -5.68 -19.95
CA ASP A 769 -4.90 -5.97 -19.10
C ASP A 769 -5.26 -5.81 -17.61
N GLY A 770 -4.79 -6.74 -16.79
CA GLY A 770 -5.08 -6.79 -15.35
C GLY A 770 -6.37 -7.52 -14.98
N PHE A 771 -7.17 -8.00 -15.95
CA PHE A 771 -8.30 -8.91 -15.72
C PHE A 771 -7.92 -10.38 -15.95
N PRO A 772 -8.62 -11.36 -15.30
CA PRO A 772 -9.77 -11.17 -14.42
C PRO A 772 -9.40 -10.60 -13.04
N VAL A 773 -10.31 -9.82 -12.44
CA VAL A 773 -10.26 -9.37 -11.05
C VAL A 773 -11.28 -10.11 -10.20
N TYR A 774 -11.16 -10.02 -8.87
CA TYR A 774 -12.11 -10.65 -7.96
C TYR A 774 -13.46 -9.90 -7.93
N GLY A 775 -14.56 -10.63 -7.88
CA GLY A 775 -15.91 -10.06 -7.74
C GLY A 775 -17.02 -11.09 -7.91
N ASN A 776 -18.16 -10.88 -7.25
CA ASN A 776 -19.25 -11.86 -7.08
C ASN A 776 -20.63 -11.31 -7.49
N SER A 777 -20.69 -10.43 -8.48
CA SER A 777 -21.95 -9.90 -9.00
C SER A 777 -21.81 -9.38 -10.43
N LEU A 778 -22.92 -8.95 -11.03
CA LEU A 778 -22.87 -7.99 -12.14
C LEU A 778 -22.07 -6.76 -11.75
N THR A 779 -21.35 -6.20 -12.70
CA THR A 779 -20.52 -5.01 -12.51
C THR A 779 -21.22 -3.75 -13.00
N ASP A 780 -20.73 -2.59 -12.60
CA ASP A 780 -20.96 -1.34 -13.31
C ASP A 780 -19.63 -0.65 -13.59
N LEU A 781 -19.52 0.01 -14.76
CA LEU A 781 -18.28 0.63 -15.21
C LEU A 781 -18.54 2.10 -15.61
N SER A 782 -17.75 3.01 -15.09
CA SER A 782 -17.87 4.45 -15.40
C SER A 782 -16.53 5.15 -15.17
N ASN A 783 -16.42 6.44 -15.54
CA ASN A 783 -15.40 7.33 -15.00
C ASN A 783 -15.99 8.00 -13.76
N ALA A 784 -15.52 7.60 -12.56
CA ALA A 784 -16.16 8.00 -11.32
C ALA A 784 -15.53 9.22 -10.64
N ASP A 785 -14.31 9.60 -10.97
CA ASP A 785 -13.56 10.69 -10.34
C ASP A 785 -13.03 11.77 -11.31
N GLU A 786 -13.37 11.66 -12.61
CA GLU A 786 -12.99 12.59 -13.70
C GLU A 786 -11.51 12.52 -14.13
N ASP A 787 -10.74 11.51 -13.70
CA ASP A 787 -9.40 11.29 -14.22
C ASP A 787 -9.42 10.52 -15.58
N ALA A 788 -8.28 10.02 -16.04
CA ALA A 788 -8.20 9.30 -17.32
C ALA A 788 -8.60 7.83 -17.22
N ALA A 789 -8.62 7.26 -16.02
CA ALA A 789 -8.98 5.88 -15.76
C ALA A 789 -10.50 5.66 -15.77
N LEU A 790 -10.93 4.42 -15.72
CA LEU A 790 -12.33 4.04 -15.48
C LEU A 790 -12.42 3.30 -14.16
N GLU A 791 -13.54 3.41 -13.47
CA GLU A 791 -13.81 2.63 -12.28
C GLU A 791 -14.85 1.56 -12.58
N LEU A 792 -14.56 0.35 -12.08
CA LEU A 792 -15.47 -0.79 -12.09
C LEU A 792 -15.91 -1.08 -10.65
N VAL A 793 -17.21 -1.09 -10.40
CA VAL A 793 -17.77 -1.47 -9.11
C VAL A 793 -18.39 -2.87 -9.18
N VAL A 794 -18.15 -3.67 -8.15
CA VAL A 794 -18.66 -5.05 -8.03
C VAL A 794 -18.85 -5.42 -6.57
N GLN A 795 -19.69 -6.41 -6.30
CA GLN A 795 -19.83 -7.03 -4.98
C GLN A 795 -18.58 -7.85 -4.65
N ASP A 796 -18.08 -7.70 -3.42
CA ASP A 796 -17.08 -8.57 -2.79
C ASP A 796 -17.78 -9.87 -2.32
N GLU A 797 -17.47 -10.36 -1.13
CA GLU A 797 -18.21 -11.44 -0.49
C GLU A 797 -19.71 -11.04 -0.30
N GLU A 798 -20.37 -11.52 0.75
CA GLU A 798 -21.79 -11.27 0.92
C GLU A 798 -22.14 -9.79 1.14
N ASN A 799 -21.31 -9.04 1.92
CA ASN A 799 -21.60 -7.68 2.37
C ASN A 799 -20.59 -6.62 1.91
N GLY A 800 -19.63 -6.98 1.06
CA GLY A 800 -18.59 -6.09 0.60
C GLY A 800 -18.86 -5.48 -0.78
N ILE A 801 -18.25 -4.33 -1.04
CA ILE A 801 -18.23 -3.66 -2.34
C ILE A 801 -16.77 -3.36 -2.68
N LEU A 802 -16.32 -3.74 -3.87
CA LEU A 802 -15.01 -3.43 -4.42
C LEU A 802 -15.13 -2.40 -5.53
N VAL A 803 -14.17 -1.49 -5.57
CA VAL A 803 -13.99 -0.55 -6.68
C VAL A 803 -12.61 -0.79 -7.26
N TYR A 804 -12.54 -1.06 -8.57
CA TYR A 804 -11.31 -1.22 -9.30
C TYR A 804 -11.09 -0.03 -10.23
N GLU A 805 -9.87 0.51 -10.23
CA GLU A 805 -9.39 1.47 -11.22
C GLU A 805 -8.84 0.71 -12.44
N VAL A 806 -9.27 1.07 -13.65
CA VAL A 806 -8.91 0.47 -14.93
C VAL A 806 -8.23 1.53 -15.80
N ASN A 807 -6.90 1.45 -15.94
CA ASN A 807 -6.03 2.43 -16.60
C ASN A 807 -5.99 2.29 -18.12
#